data_01774674dc197713a0119e583533dbcb
#
_entry.id   01774674dc197713a0119e583533dbcb
#
_cell.length_a   1.000
_cell.length_b   1.000
_cell.length_c   1.000
_cell.angle_alpha   90.00
_cell.angle_beta   90.00
_cell.angle_gamma   90.00
#
_symmetry.space_group_name_H-M   'P 1'
#
loop_
_entity.id
_entity.type
_entity.pdbx_description
1 polymer ?
#
loop_
_entity_poly.entity_id
_entity_poly.type
_entity_poly.pdbx_seq_one_letter_code
_entity_poly.pdbx_strand_id
1 'polypeptide(L)'
;MKNSFLFLLLLPLLLPTVHAASLPPRQMETLGRGVIAIKSEPQKIVVSWRVLGPDPEALAFNLYRSADGAVPEKLNPAPLTGATHFTDTTFNPAATNTYSVRAILAGAEQPPSARSVVATIPANAPARPYFSIPLQTPVGYTPNDTSVGDLDGDGEYEIIVHLTGRARDNSRAGITDEPIFHAYKLDGTLLWSINLGKNIREGAHYTQFLVYDFDGDGRAELICKTADGTVDGIGKVIGDAKADYRTQGEDLVPSRDPSGSVTTPDGKRMASRAGYVLAGPEFLTVFDGRTGAALATADYVPARGDVNAWGDAYGNRVDRFLAGVAYLDDVLPSAVMCRGYYTRSVLAAWDWRDGKLTQRWVFDSDQHGPADNTNPYRGQGNHNLSVADVDADGRDEIVYGAMCINADGTPRYSTKLGHGDALHVSDLDPTRPGLEVFAIHENPKHPYGIEFRDANTGALIWGKPGGTAPAPDVGRGVAFDIDPRHPGNEIWSTLPGLNNARGEIISAKKPNSVNFAVWWDGDLLRELLNGNTVSKWDWLTETTYLLFTAEGCTANNSTKSNPALSADLLGDWREEVILRTTDNKELRIFSTTISTEHRLSTLMHDPQYRLAIAWQNVGYNQPPHPGFFLGEGMKPAPRPSLSFVTPSK
;
A
#
# COMPACT_ATOMS: atom_id res chain seq x y z
N MET A 1 24.25 2.20 82.93
CA MET A 1 23.74 1.60 81.72
C MET A 1 22.86 2.67 81.02
N LYS A 2 23.40 3.32 79.99
CA LYS A 2 22.66 4.32 79.20
C LYS A 2 22.36 3.69 77.84
N ASN A 3 21.09 3.43 77.57
CA ASN A 3 20.62 2.98 76.24
C ASN A 3 20.43 4.22 75.34
N SER A 4 21.22 4.31 74.25
CA SER A 4 21.02 5.24 73.17
C SER A 4 20.17 4.58 72.06
N PHE A 5 18.96 5.10 71.86
CA PHE A 5 18.12 4.76 70.68
C PHE A 5 18.56 5.58 69.49
N LEU A 6 18.99 4.91 68.42
CA LEU A 6 19.31 5.52 67.12
C LEU A 6 18.01 5.56 66.28
N PHE A 7 17.46 6.76 66.03
CA PHE A 7 16.34 6.93 65.09
C PHE A 7 16.89 7.05 63.66
N LEU A 8 16.62 6.02 62.84
CA LEU A 8 16.89 6.07 61.43
C LEU A 8 15.76 6.84 60.71
N LEU A 9 16.04 8.04 60.23
CA LEU A 9 15.14 8.79 59.34
C LEU A 9 15.21 8.20 57.92
N LEU A 10 14.15 7.50 57.49
CA LEU A 10 13.95 7.12 56.09
C LEU A 10 13.43 8.36 55.32
N LEU A 11 14.30 8.96 54.53
CA LEU A 11 13.89 9.95 53.52
C LEU A 11 13.28 9.20 52.35
N PRO A 12 12.04 9.52 51.90
CA PRO A 12 11.51 8.96 50.65
C PRO A 12 12.29 9.54 49.47
N LEU A 13 12.97 8.68 48.70
CA LEU A 13 13.49 9.02 47.38
C LEU A 13 12.29 9.29 46.44
N LEU A 14 12.00 10.54 46.19
CA LEU A 14 11.16 10.97 45.08
C LEU A 14 11.96 10.70 43.77
N LEU A 15 11.72 9.57 43.13
CA LEU A 15 12.14 9.36 41.75
C LEU A 15 11.35 10.36 40.88
N PRO A 16 12.02 11.16 40.04
CA PRO A 16 11.32 11.96 39.06
C PRO A 16 10.57 11.02 38.12
N THR A 17 9.26 11.16 38.07
CA THR A 17 8.47 10.59 36.98
C THR A 17 8.89 11.33 35.71
N VAL A 18 9.75 10.70 34.90
CA VAL A 18 10.00 11.13 33.52
C VAL A 18 8.67 10.92 32.81
N HIS A 19 7.91 11.99 32.60
CA HIS A 19 6.85 11.97 31.63
C HIS A 19 7.54 11.79 30.28
N ALA A 20 7.34 10.65 29.64
CA ALA A 20 7.67 10.51 28.23
C ALA A 20 6.95 11.68 27.50
N ALA A 21 7.71 12.52 26.84
CA ALA A 21 7.12 13.54 25.98
C ALA A 21 6.22 12.82 24.97
N SER A 22 4.96 13.27 24.86
CA SER A 22 4.09 12.74 23.82
C SER A 22 4.71 13.06 22.46
N LEU A 23 4.80 12.05 21.58
CA LEU A 23 5.23 12.25 20.20
C LEU A 23 4.34 13.30 19.52
N PRO A 24 4.89 14.16 18.64
CA PRO A 24 4.08 15.10 17.87
C PRO A 24 3.06 14.32 17.00
N PRO A 25 1.87 14.88 16.79
CA PRO A 25 0.88 14.24 15.93
C PRO A 25 1.33 14.25 14.46
N ARG A 26 1.23 13.11 13.78
CA ARG A 26 1.46 13.01 12.34
C ARG A 26 0.37 13.77 11.59
N GLN A 27 0.76 14.55 10.60
CA GLN A 27 -0.20 15.25 9.76
C GLN A 27 -0.70 14.33 8.66
N MET A 28 -2.02 14.19 8.55
CA MET A 28 -2.68 13.35 7.54
C MET A 28 -3.86 14.08 6.90
N GLU A 29 -4.42 13.48 5.86
CA GLU A 29 -5.58 14.02 5.13
C GLU A 29 -6.80 14.19 6.05
N THR A 30 -7.56 15.25 5.83
CA THR A 30 -8.84 15.50 6.52
C THR A 30 -9.97 14.81 5.78
N LEU A 31 -10.30 13.58 6.16
CA LEU A 31 -11.32 12.78 5.47
C LEU A 31 -12.74 13.19 5.87
N GLY A 32 -13.67 13.05 4.91
CA GLY A 32 -15.11 13.04 5.13
C GLY A 32 -15.59 11.72 5.74
N ARG A 33 -16.92 11.60 5.95
CA ARG A 33 -17.53 10.37 6.50
C ARG A 33 -17.55 9.19 5.53
N GLY A 34 -17.20 9.39 4.26
CA GLY A 34 -17.14 8.34 3.25
C GLY A 34 -18.42 7.52 3.16
N VAL A 35 -19.58 8.17 3.17
CA VAL A 35 -20.88 7.49 3.13
C VAL A 35 -21.03 6.77 1.80
N ILE A 36 -21.25 5.46 1.87
CA ILE A 36 -21.55 4.64 0.69
C ILE A 36 -22.91 3.98 0.83
N ALA A 37 -23.63 3.82 -0.27
CA ALA A 37 -24.88 3.09 -0.35
C ALA A 37 -24.81 2.04 -1.46
N ILE A 38 -25.01 0.77 -1.10
CA ILE A 38 -24.99 -0.37 -2.02
C ILE A 38 -26.39 -0.99 -2.08
N LYS A 39 -27.01 -0.99 -3.25
CA LYS A 39 -28.24 -1.74 -3.48
C LYS A 39 -27.89 -3.20 -3.73
N SER A 40 -27.81 -3.99 -2.65
CA SER A 40 -27.41 -5.40 -2.71
C SER A 40 -28.50 -6.31 -3.29
N GLU A 41 -29.77 -5.97 -3.07
CA GLU A 41 -30.95 -6.70 -3.51
C GLU A 41 -32.05 -5.74 -4.00
N PRO A 42 -33.08 -6.19 -4.72
CA PRO A 42 -34.14 -5.31 -5.24
C PRO A 42 -34.80 -4.41 -4.20
N GLN A 43 -34.91 -4.87 -2.95
CA GLN A 43 -35.54 -4.16 -1.82
C GLN A 43 -34.61 -3.95 -0.63
N LYS A 44 -33.28 -3.94 -0.86
CA LYS A 44 -32.29 -3.78 0.21
C LYS A 44 -31.15 -2.88 -0.23
N ILE A 45 -30.94 -1.80 0.52
CA ILE A 45 -29.78 -0.93 0.42
C ILE A 45 -29.01 -1.02 1.73
N VAL A 46 -27.71 -1.32 1.64
CA VAL A 46 -26.79 -1.24 2.78
C VAL A 46 -26.08 0.10 2.68
N VAL A 47 -26.13 0.88 3.76
CA VAL A 47 -25.44 2.16 3.89
C VAL A 47 -24.40 2.01 4.97
N SER A 48 -23.17 2.43 4.70
CA SER A 48 -22.08 2.43 5.69
C SER A 48 -21.30 3.74 5.66
N TRP A 49 -20.55 4.04 6.73
CA TRP A 49 -19.79 5.30 6.88
C TRP A 49 -18.65 5.14 7.87
N ARG A 50 -17.65 6.04 7.77
CA ARG A 50 -16.45 6.02 8.61
C ARG A 50 -16.67 6.52 10.03
N VAL A 51 -16.00 5.88 10.99
CA VAL A 51 -15.53 6.49 12.23
C VAL A 51 -14.13 7.04 11.96
N LEU A 52 -13.89 8.30 12.28
CA LEU A 52 -12.58 8.93 12.06
C LEU A 52 -11.68 8.74 13.29
N GLY A 53 -10.35 8.69 13.11
CA GLY A 53 -9.40 8.51 14.19
C GLY A 53 -9.55 9.48 15.38
N PRO A 54 -9.84 10.80 15.18
CA PRO A 54 -10.05 11.74 16.28
C PRO A 54 -11.44 11.67 16.92
N ASP A 55 -12.36 10.88 16.37
CA ASP A 55 -13.72 10.80 16.91
C ASP A 55 -13.72 10.32 18.36
N PRO A 56 -14.55 10.90 19.25
CA PRO A 56 -14.68 10.39 20.60
C PRO A 56 -15.39 9.01 20.61
N GLU A 57 -15.00 8.17 21.55
CA GLU A 57 -15.56 6.80 21.68
C GLU A 57 -17.09 6.80 21.81
N ALA A 58 -17.67 7.78 22.52
CA ALA A 58 -19.10 7.93 22.72
C ALA A 58 -19.86 8.55 21.53
N LEU A 59 -19.20 8.70 20.35
CA LEU A 59 -19.84 9.25 19.16
C LEU A 59 -20.98 8.33 18.69
N ALA A 60 -22.14 8.93 18.39
CA ALA A 60 -23.26 8.25 17.76
C ALA A 60 -23.64 8.93 16.44
N PHE A 61 -24.52 8.30 15.67
CA PHE A 61 -24.94 8.82 14.37
C PHE A 61 -26.46 8.76 14.19
N ASN A 62 -26.99 9.70 13.39
CA ASN A 62 -28.28 9.59 12.75
C ASN A 62 -28.10 9.46 11.24
N LEU A 63 -28.83 8.52 10.64
CA LEU A 63 -28.87 8.31 9.19
C LEU A 63 -30.13 8.95 8.62
N TYR A 64 -29.97 9.64 7.51
CA TYR A 64 -31.03 10.32 6.78
C TYR A 64 -31.10 9.85 5.33
N ARG A 65 -32.34 9.77 4.81
CA ARG A 65 -32.62 9.53 3.40
C ARG A 65 -33.47 10.65 2.83
N SER A 66 -33.13 11.14 1.65
CA SER A 66 -33.96 12.02 0.82
C SER A 66 -34.38 11.26 -0.45
N ALA A 67 -35.67 11.25 -0.76
CA ALA A 67 -36.20 10.71 -2.01
C ALA A 67 -36.52 11.85 -2.97
N ASP A 68 -35.98 11.83 -4.20
CA ASP A 68 -36.14 12.86 -5.25
C ASP A 68 -35.89 14.30 -4.76
N GLY A 69 -34.95 14.49 -3.84
CA GLY A 69 -34.61 15.80 -3.28
C GLY A 69 -35.61 16.33 -2.22
N ALA A 70 -36.53 15.51 -1.74
CA ALA A 70 -37.41 15.86 -0.64
C ALA A 70 -36.64 16.12 0.67
N VAL A 71 -37.31 16.69 1.67
CA VAL A 71 -36.73 16.92 2.99
C VAL A 71 -36.21 15.57 3.56
N PRO A 72 -34.95 15.49 4.00
CA PRO A 72 -34.38 14.24 4.50
C PRO A 72 -35.15 13.67 5.69
N GLU A 73 -35.54 12.41 5.59
CA GLU A 73 -36.17 11.63 6.65
C GLU A 73 -35.12 10.89 7.48
N LYS A 74 -35.24 10.95 8.82
CA LYS A 74 -34.39 10.17 9.71
C LYS A 74 -34.84 8.71 9.72
N LEU A 75 -33.93 7.77 9.43
CA LEU A 75 -34.24 6.35 9.30
C LEU A 75 -34.16 5.58 10.63
N ASN A 76 -33.29 6.00 11.54
CA ASN A 76 -33.11 5.32 12.83
C ASN A 76 -33.90 5.99 13.95
N PRO A 77 -34.68 5.23 14.75
CA PRO A 77 -35.49 5.77 15.85
C PRO A 77 -34.65 6.25 17.04
N ALA A 78 -33.52 5.58 17.31
CA ALA A 78 -32.53 5.92 18.33
C ALA A 78 -31.14 6.12 17.70
N PRO A 79 -30.24 6.93 18.31
CA PRO A 79 -28.88 7.10 17.82
C PRO A 79 -28.15 5.76 17.63
N LEU A 80 -27.43 5.63 16.51
CA LEU A 80 -26.61 4.46 16.18
C LEU A 80 -25.27 4.57 16.90
N THR A 81 -25.00 3.68 17.84
CA THR A 81 -23.78 3.65 18.66
C THR A 81 -22.89 2.45 18.39
N GLY A 82 -23.38 1.43 17.69
CA GLY A 82 -22.65 0.22 17.28
C GLY A 82 -21.86 0.41 15.98
N ALA A 83 -21.76 -0.67 15.24
CA ALA A 83 -21.12 -0.66 13.91
C ALA A 83 -21.74 0.38 12.97
N THR A 84 -20.93 0.91 12.07
CA THR A 84 -21.32 2.04 11.21
C THR A 84 -21.89 1.59 9.87
N HIS A 85 -22.89 0.73 9.93
CA HIS A 85 -23.70 0.35 8.79
C HIS A 85 -25.20 0.30 9.16
N PHE A 86 -26.04 0.40 8.15
CA PHE A 86 -27.51 0.34 8.29
C PHE A 86 -28.13 -0.29 7.05
N THR A 87 -29.10 -1.16 7.25
CA THR A 87 -29.87 -1.77 6.15
C THR A 87 -31.22 -1.06 6.00
N ASP A 88 -31.40 -0.36 4.88
CA ASP A 88 -32.68 0.24 4.51
C ASP A 88 -33.47 -0.69 3.59
N THR A 89 -34.64 -1.11 4.05
CA THR A 89 -35.64 -1.91 3.31
C THR A 89 -36.91 -1.12 3.01
N THR A 90 -36.94 0.18 3.35
CA THR A 90 -38.13 1.03 3.25
C THR A 90 -38.06 2.05 2.11
N PHE A 91 -36.97 2.07 1.34
CA PHE A 91 -36.76 3.01 0.25
C PHE A 91 -37.74 2.78 -0.90
N ASN A 92 -38.03 3.86 -1.64
CA ASN A 92 -38.81 3.75 -2.88
C ASN A 92 -37.85 3.48 -4.06
N PRO A 93 -37.89 2.29 -4.68
CA PRO A 93 -36.97 1.98 -5.79
C PRO A 93 -37.23 2.81 -7.06
N ALA A 94 -38.43 3.43 -7.20
CA ALA A 94 -38.74 4.30 -8.34
C ALA A 94 -38.27 5.76 -8.15
N ALA A 95 -37.77 6.09 -6.96
CA ALA A 95 -37.21 7.41 -6.66
C ALA A 95 -35.67 7.36 -6.59
N THR A 96 -35.02 8.49 -6.82
CA THR A 96 -33.60 8.68 -6.50
C THR A 96 -33.45 8.81 -4.98
N ASN A 97 -32.75 7.90 -4.36
CA ASN A 97 -32.55 7.87 -2.90
C ASN A 97 -31.14 8.36 -2.57
N THR A 98 -31.04 9.40 -1.76
CA THR A 98 -29.78 10.01 -1.32
C THR A 98 -29.64 9.87 0.19
N TYR A 99 -28.51 9.33 0.65
CA TYR A 99 -28.24 9.03 2.05
C TYR A 99 -27.17 9.97 2.61
N SER A 100 -27.35 10.37 3.87
CA SER A 100 -26.37 11.17 4.61
C SER A 100 -26.38 10.82 6.07
N VAL A 101 -25.24 10.97 6.75
CA VAL A 101 -25.12 10.75 8.20
C VAL A 101 -24.82 12.05 8.93
N ARG A 102 -25.31 12.16 10.16
CA ARG A 102 -24.99 13.26 11.07
C ARG A 102 -24.46 12.71 12.37
N ALA A 103 -23.31 13.22 12.79
CA ALA A 103 -22.69 12.86 14.05
C ALA A 103 -23.49 13.43 15.23
N ILE A 104 -23.53 12.71 16.35
CA ILE A 104 -24.11 13.16 17.61
C ILE A 104 -22.97 13.24 18.64
N LEU A 105 -22.59 14.46 19.00
CA LEU A 105 -21.55 14.73 19.99
C LEU A 105 -22.18 15.26 21.27
N ALA A 106 -21.85 14.67 22.40
CA ALA A 106 -22.38 15.06 23.72
C ALA A 106 -23.91 15.19 23.73
N GLY A 107 -24.60 14.32 23.00
CA GLY A 107 -26.06 14.32 22.89
C GLY A 107 -26.66 15.33 21.91
N ALA A 108 -25.84 16.16 21.25
CA ALA A 108 -26.27 17.15 20.26
C ALA A 108 -25.93 16.68 18.84
N GLU A 109 -26.92 16.66 17.95
CA GLU A 109 -26.70 16.37 16.53
C GLU A 109 -25.93 17.52 15.87
N GLN A 110 -24.89 17.18 15.16
CA GLN A 110 -24.05 18.13 14.41
C GLN A 110 -24.67 18.40 13.02
N PRO A 111 -24.47 19.58 12.44
CA PRO A 111 -24.84 19.83 11.05
C PRO A 111 -24.12 18.84 10.14
N PRO A 112 -24.65 18.57 8.92
CA PRO A 112 -23.92 17.79 7.93
C PRO A 112 -22.52 18.37 7.72
N SER A 113 -21.49 17.54 7.72
CA SER A 113 -20.14 17.98 7.36
C SER A 113 -20.15 18.50 5.92
N ALA A 114 -19.51 19.64 5.65
CA ALA A 114 -19.32 20.14 4.29
C ALA A 114 -18.49 19.16 3.41
N ARG A 115 -17.79 18.21 4.06
CA ARG A 115 -17.01 17.14 3.44
C ARG A 115 -17.76 15.80 3.44
N SER A 116 -19.05 15.77 3.68
CA SER A 116 -19.87 14.57 3.59
C SER A 116 -20.46 14.47 2.19
N VAL A 117 -19.83 13.64 1.35
CA VAL A 117 -20.46 13.20 0.10
C VAL A 117 -21.72 12.41 0.48
N VAL A 118 -22.77 12.68 -0.26
CA VAL A 118 -24.05 11.99 -0.11
C VAL A 118 -24.08 10.79 -1.08
N ALA A 119 -24.26 9.60 -0.52
CA ALA A 119 -24.40 8.41 -1.35
C ALA A 119 -25.75 8.40 -2.05
N THR A 120 -25.76 8.30 -3.37
CA THR A 120 -27.00 8.37 -4.19
C THR A 120 -27.22 7.07 -4.95
N ILE A 121 -28.40 6.49 -4.79
CA ILE A 121 -28.92 5.39 -5.60
C ILE A 121 -29.97 5.96 -6.56
N PRO A 122 -29.70 5.97 -7.87
CA PRO A 122 -30.64 6.48 -8.87
C PRO A 122 -31.96 5.69 -8.88
N ALA A 123 -33.04 6.34 -9.33
CA ALA A 123 -34.31 5.70 -9.56
C ALA A 123 -34.14 4.46 -10.48
N ASN A 124 -34.78 3.35 -10.10
CA ASN A 124 -34.74 2.08 -10.83
C ASN A 124 -33.32 1.49 -11.02
N ALA A 125 -32.34 1.91 -10.22
CA ALA A 125 -31.00 1.33 -10.28
C ALA A 125 -31.04 -0.20 -10.09
N PRO A 126 -30.28 -0.98 -10.87
CA PRO A 126 -30.17 -2.41 -10.65
C PRO A 126 -29.48 -2.71 -9.33
N ALA A 127 -29.76 -3.88 -8.75
CA ALA A 127 -28.98 -4.40 -7.62
C ALA A 127 -27.60 -4.80 -8.11
N ARG A 128 -26.53 -4.28 -7.46
CA ARG A 128 -25.12 -4.61 -7.73
C ARG A 128 -24.26 -4.29 -6.51
N PRO A 129 -23.27 -5.13 -6.17
CA PRO A 129 -22.44 -4.97 -4.98
C PRO A 129 -21.25 -4.01 -5.22
N TYR A 130 -21.38 -3.05 -6.15
CA TYR A 130 -20.31 -2.13 -6.54
C TYR A 130 -20.86 -0.83 -7.10
N PHE A 131 -20.04 0.17 -7.15
CA PHE A 131 -20.21 1.32 -8.04
C PHE A 131 -19.10 1.38 -9.07
N SER A 132 -19.36 1.99 -10.22
CA SER A 132 -18.47 2.03 -11.38
C SER A 132 -17.88 3.41 -11.57
N ILE A 133 -16.59 3.43 -11.89
CA ILE A 133 -15.89 4.61 -12.40
C ILE A 133 -15.63 4.35 -13.89
N PRO A 134 -16.34 5.01 -14.80
CA PRO A 134 -16.07 4.90 -16.23
C PRO A 134 -14.71 5.50 -16.57
N LEU A 135 -13.93 4.80 -17.39
CA LEU A 135 -12.57 5.16 -17.75
C LEU A 135 -12.48 5.60 -19.21
N GLN A 136 -11.59 6.55 -19.48
CA GLN A 136 -11.16 6.95 -20.82
C GLN A 136 -9.86 6.20 -21.20
N THR A 137 -9.89 4.87 -21.17
CA THR A 137 -8.73 4.05 -21.47
C THR A 137 -8.35 4.15 -22.95
N PRO A 138 -7.11 4.55 -23.30
CA PRO A 138 -6.66 4.59 -24.69
C PRO A 138 -6.66 3.20 -25.33
N VAL A 139 -6.85 3.16 -26.64
CA VAL A 139 -6.83 1.90 -27.39
C VAL A 139 -5.48 1.20 -27.26
N GLY A 140 -5.49 -0.06 -26.88
CA GLY A 140 -4.29 -0.86 -26.65
C GLY A 140 -3.74 -0.79 -25.24
N TYR A 141 -4.35 0.01 -24.34
CA TYR A 141 -3.99 0.11 -22.94
C TYR A 141 -4.95 -0.67 -22.04
N THR A 142 -4.47 -0.96 -20.85
CA THR A 142 -5.18 -1.68 -19.80
C THR A 142 -5.04 -0.90 -18.49
N PRO A 143 -6.14 -0.61 -17.77
CA PRO A 143 -6.05 -0.10 -16.40
C PRO A 143 -5.31 -1.12 -15.52
N ASN A 144 -4.30 -0.66 -14.79
CA ASN A 144 -3.47 -1.51 -13.94
C ASN A 144 -3.52 -1.02 -12.50
N ASP A 145 -2.38 -0.85 -11.86
CA ASP A 145 -2.30 -0.43 -10.48
C ASP A 145 -2.90 0.97 -10.28
N THR A 146 -3.53 1.16 -9.14
CA THR A 146 -4.09 2.46 -8.74
C THR A 146 -3.52 2.91 -7.40
N SER A 147 -3.60 4.19 -7.13
CA SER A 147 -3.39 4.79 -5.81
C SER A 147 -4.44 5.86 -5.58
N VAL A 148 -4.60 6.30 -4.34
CA VAL A 148 -5.61 7.27 -3.94
C VAL A 148 -5.01 8.39 -3.11
N GLY A 149 -5.62 9.58 -3.21
CA GLY A 149 -5.35 10.75 -2.40
C GLY A 149 -6.49 11.74 -2.53
N ASP A 150 -6.69 12.60 -1.54
CA ASP A 150 -7.57 13.76 -1.63
C ASP A 150 -6.86 14.83 -2.49
N LEU A 151 -7.05 14.77 -3.81
CA LEU A 151 -6.33 15.61 -4.77
C LEU A 151 -6.80 17.07 -4.78
N ASP A 152 -8.05 17.34 -4.43
CA ASP A 152 -8.62 18.68 -4.45
C ASP A 152 -8.97 19.26 -3.07
N GLY A 153 -8.79 18.47 -2.01
CA GLY A 153 -8.96 18.89 -0.63
C GLY A 153 -10.42 18.89 -0.16
N ASP A 154 -11.29 18.13 -0.82
CA ASP A 154 -12.71 18.07 -0.46
C ASP A 154 -13.03 17.01 0.61
N GLY A 155 -12.05 16.17 0.99
CA GLY A 155 -12.16 15.12 2.01
C GLY A 155 -12.62 13.78 1.48
N GLU A 156 -12.74 13.62 0.18
CA GLU A 156 -12.95 12.35 -0.51
C GLU A 156 -11.71 11.98 -1.32
N TYR A 157 -11.53 10.71 -1.61
CA TYR A 157 -10.39 10.27 -2.42
C TYR A 157 -10.70 10.33 -3.91
N GLU A 158 -9.77 10.88 -4.67
CA GLU A 158 -9.64 10.65 -6.10
C GLU A 158 -8.75 9.45 -6.36
N ILE A 159 -8.91 8.88 -7.55
CA ILE A 159 -8.16 7.69 -7.99
C ILE A 159 -7.18 8.06 -9.09
N ILE A 160 -5.90 7.76 -8.90
CA ILE A 160 -4.89 7.80 -9.95
C ILE A 160 -4.69 6.38 -10.49
N VAL A 161 -4.92 6.21 -11.79
CA VAL A 161 -4.83 4.93 -12.50
C VAL A 161 -3.61 4.91 -13.40
N HIS A 162 -2.74 3.91 -13.24
CA HIS A 162 -1.68 3.61 -14.20
C HIS A 162 -2.28 2.83 -15.38
N LEU A 163 -2.19 3.38 -16.57
CA LEU A 163 -2.62 2.76 -17.82
C LEU A 163 -1.41 2.14 -18.50
N THR A 164 -1.39 0.82 -18.58
CA THR A 164 -0.29 0.02 -19.11
C THR A 164 -0.58 -0.40 -20.55
N GLY A 165 0.27 -0.01 -21.47
CA GLY A 165 0.29 -0.50 -22.84
C GLY A 165 1.08 -1.80 -22.95
N ARG A 166 1.84 -1.96 -24.05
CA ARG A 166 2.77 -3.06 -24.20
C ARG A 166 3.93 -2.93 -23.23
N ALA A 167 3.90 -3.70 -22.15
CA ALA A 167 4.92 -3.76 -21.10
C ALA A 167 5.97 -4.87 -21.36
N ARG A 168 7.09 -4.78 -20.67
CA ARG A 168 8.15 -5.80 -20.62
C ARG A 168 8.67 -5.97 -19.20
N ASP A 169 8.96 -7.23 -18.85
CA ASP A 169 9.80 -7.48 -17.69
C ASP A 169 11.22 -6.93 -17.92
N ASN A 170 11.90 -6.55 -16.86
CA ASN A 170 13.26 -5.99 -16.94
C ASN A 170 14.28 -6.95 -17.59
N SER A 171 14.06 -8.26 -17.54
CA SER A 171 14.91 -9.24 -18.22
C SER A 171 14.65 -9.37 -19.72
N ARG A 172 13.59 -8.73 -20.26
CA ARG A 172 13.13 -8.90 -21.65
C ARG A 172 13.42 -7.66 -22.48
N ALA A 173 14.19 -7.82 -23.55
CA ALA A 173 14.42 -6.79 -24.55
C ALA A 173 13.13 -6.43 -25.34
N GLY A 174 13.16 -5.29 -26.00
CA GLY A 174 12.11 -4.82 -26.89
C GLY A 174 11.50 -3.49 -26.44
N ILE A 175 10.97 -2.75 -27.40
CA ILE A 175 10.30 -1.47 -27.18
C ILE A 175 9.01 -1.72 -26.41
N THR A 176 8.72 -0.82 -25.45
CA THR A 176 7.45 -0.74 -24.70
C THR A 176 6.63 0.45 -25.20
N ASP A 177 5.36 0.47 -24.85
CA ASP A 177 4.52 1.66 -25.01
C ASP A 177 4.82 2.65 -23.87
N GLU A 178 4.32 3.87 -23.97
CA GLU A 178 4.55 4.95 -23.01
C GLU A 178 3.64 4.75 -21.78
N PRO A 179 4.14 4.80 -20.54
CA PRO A 179 3.27 4.73 -19.37
C PRO A 179 2.40 5.99 -19.25
N ILE A 180 1.11 5.83 -18.92
CA ILE A 180 0.16 6.94 -18.79
C ILE A 180 -0.50 6.87 -17.41
N PHE A 181 -0.67 8.03 -16.76
CA PHE A 181 -1.51 8.18 -15.58
C PHE A 181 -2.74 9.00 -15.88
N HIS A 182 -3.89 8.54 -15.43
CA HIS A 182 -5.13 9.29 -15.39
C HIS A 182 -5.60 9.48 -13.96
N ALA A 183 -6.07 10.68 -13.60
CA ALA A 183 -6.76 10.92 -12.34
C ALA A 183 -8.26 11.08 -12.55
N TYR A 184 -9.05 10.42 -11.71
CA TYR A 184 -10.50 10.42 -11.77
C TYR A 184 -11.12 10.73 -10.42
N LYS A 185 -12.22 11.51 -10.44
CA LYS A 185 -13.17 11.51 -9.33
C LYS A 185 -13.97 10.21 -9.29
N LEU A 186 -14.58 9.91 -8.14
CA LEU A 186 -15.39 8.69 -7.97
C LEU A 186 -16.63 8.66 -8.90
N ASP A 187 -17.07 9.81 -9.43
CA ASP A 187 -18.15 9.89 -10.41
C ASP A 187 -17.71 9.64 -11.87
N GLY A 188 -16.41 9.38 -12.09
CA GLY A 188 -15.82 9.13 -13.41
C GLY A 188 -15.35 10.38 -14.14
N THR A 189 -15.40 11.56 -13.51
CA THR A 189 -14.84 12.78 -14.08
C THR A 189 -13.32 12.64 -14.17
N LEU A 190 -12.77 12.68 -15.40
CA LEU A 190 -11.33 12.73 -15.64
C LEU A 190 -10.81 14.13 -15.29
N LEU A 191 -9.88 14.19 -14.33
CA LEU A 191 -9.24 15.44 -13.90
C LEU A 191 -8.08 15.81 -14.83
N TRP A 192 -7.19 14.87 -15.08
CA TRP A 192 -6.01 15.08 -15.93
C TRP A 192 -5.43 13.75 -16.44
N SER A 193 -4.53 13.88 -17.43
CA SER A 193 -3.75 12.79 -18.00
C SER A 193 -2.28 13.20 -18.08
N ILE A 194 -1.37 12.39 -17.53
CA ILE A 194 0.08 12.55 -17.63
C ILE A 194 0.62 11.41 -18.49
N ASN A 195 1.43 11.74 -19.51
CA ASN A 195 2.13 10.76 -20.32
C ASN A 195 3.63 10.82 -20.00
N LEU A 196 4.20 9.75 -19.45
CA LEU A 196 5.62 9.69 -19.06
C LEU A 196 6.58 9.66 -20.25
N GLY A 197 6.07 9.41 -21.46
CA GLY A 197 6.84 9.44 -22.69
C GLY A 197 7.69 8.20 -22.92
N LYS A 198 8.30 8.17 -24.12
CA LYS A 198 9.06 7.02 -24.64
C LYS A 198 10.39 6.74 -23.92
N ASN A 199 10.87 7.69 -23.11
CA ASN A 199 12.11 7.56 -22.35
C ASN A 199 11.89 6.99 -20.92
N ILE A 200 10.66 6.66 -20.57
CA ILE A 200 10.31 5.81 -19.44
C ILE A 200 9.83 4.47 -20.00
N ARG A 201 10.50 3.39 -19.62
CA ARG A 201 10.12 2.06 -20.06
C ARG A 201 8.94 1.54 -19.26
N GLU A 202 8.04 0.76 -19.89
CA GLU A 202 6.84 0.22 -19.25
C GLU A 202 7.07 -1.20 -18.71
N GLY A 203 6.63 -1.44 -17.47
CA GLY A 203 6.64 -2.72 -16.78
C GLY A 203 6.62 -2.57 -15.26
N ALA A 204 6.34 -3.63 -14.55
CA ALA A 204 6.08 -3.65 -13.11
C ALA A 204 7.18 -3.00 -12.22
N HIS A 205 8.43 -2.92 -12.70
CA HIS A 205 9.53 -2.38 -11.92
C HIS A 205 10.06 -1.03 -12.42
N TYR A 206 9.46 -0.47 -13.47
CA TYR A 206 9.92 0.78 -14.07
C TYR A 206 9.20 2.02 -13.58
N THR A 207 7.89 1.90 -13.30
CA THR A 207 6.97 3.01 -13.15
C THR A 207 6.37 3.02 -11.75
N GLN A 208 7.18 3.36 -10.75
CA GLN A 208 6.74 3.51 -9.36
C GLN A 208 6.18 4.92 -9.18
N PHE A 209 5.04 5.05 -8.51
CA PHE A 209 4.43 6.34 -8.23
C PHE A 209 3.82 6.37 -6.83
N LEU A 210 3.87 7.53 -6.20
CA LEU A 210 3.39 7.77 -4.85
C LEU A 210 2.35 8.88 -4.88
N VAL A 211 1.23 8.68 -4.18
CA VAL A 211 0.16 9.66 -4.02
C VAL A 211 -0.05 9.91 -2.54
N TYR A 212 0.28 11.12 -2.10
CA TYR A 212 0.18 11.53 -0.70
C TYR A 212 0.22 13.06 -0.59
N ASP A 213 -0.30 13.62 0.51
CA ASP A 213 -0.13 15.02 0.88
C ASP A 213 1.28 15.22 1.46
N PHE A 214 2.27 15.51 0.59
CA PHE A 214 3.67 15.58 1.01
C PHE A 214 4.04 16.89 1.69
N ASP A 215 3.42 18.02 1.36
CA ASP A 215 3.73 19.31 1.97
C ASP A 215 2.77 19.72 3.10
N GLY A 216 1.75 18.91 3.31
CA GLY A 216 0.81 19.10 4.40
C GLY A 216 -0.19 20.22 4.15
N ASP A 217 -0.49 20.56 2.89
CA ASP A 217 -1.47 21.60 2.54
C ASP A 217 -2.91 21.09 2.55
N GLY A 218 -3.08 19.76 2.74
CA GLY A 218 -4.36 19.04 2.74
C GLY A 218 -4.82 18.58 1.36
N ARG A 219 -3.92 18.56 0.38
CA ARG A 219 -4.12 18.02 -0.96
C ARG A 219 -2.96 17.09 -1.32
N ALA A 220 -3.28 15.96 -1.90
CA ALA A 220 -2.25 15.00 -2.27
C ALA A 220 -1.58 15.40 -3.59
N GLU A 221 -0.25 15.22 -3.65
CA GLU A 221 0.56 15.27 -4.86
C GLU A 221 0.77 13.87 -5.45
N LEU A 222 1.16 13.83 -6.73
CA LEU A 222 1.76 12.68 -7.37
C LEU A 222 3.28 12.88 -7.47
N ILE A 223 4.07 11.93 -6.96
CA ILE A 223 5.53 11.91 -7.14
C ILE A 223 5.92 10.66 -7.92
N CYS A 224 6.66 10.82 -9.01
CA CYS A 224 7.22 9.69 -9.76
C CYS A 224 8.48 10.07 -10.53
N LYS A 225 9.18 9.02 -11.03
CA LYS A 225 10.30 9.17 -11.96
C LYS A 225 9.80 9.64 -13.32
N THR A 226 10.47 10.64 -13.90
CA THR A 226 10.20 11.19 -15.24
C THR A 226 11.48 11.27 -16.07
N ALA A 227 11.36 11.64 -17.34
CA ALA A 227 12.47 11.81 -18.26
C ALA A 227 12.14 12.88 -19.30
N ASP A 228 13.10 13.18 -20.20
CA ASP A 228 12.85 14.00 -21.37
C ASP A 228 11.65 13.47 -22.18
N GLY A 229 10.77 14.39 -22.53
CA GLY A 229 9.55 14.08 -23.29
C GLY A 229 8.34 13.68 -22.46
N THR A 230 8.43 13.65 -21.12
CA THR A 230 7.24 13.52 -20.25
C THR A 230 6.32 14.73 -20.44
N VAL A 231 5.02 14.48 -20.63
CA VAL A 231 3.97 15.51 -20.79
C VAL A 231 3.10 15.52 -19.54
N ASP A 232 3.04 16.65 -18.85
CA ASP A 232 2.27 16.83 -17.64
C ASP A 232 0.75 17.00 -17.88
N GLY A 233 -0.05 17.09 -16.81
CA GLY A 233 -1.51 17.17 -16.89
C GLY A 233 -2.08 18.42 -17.57
N ILE A 234 -1.27 19.47 -17.76
CA ILE A 234 -1.65 20.69 -18.50
C ILE A 234 -1.00 20.79 -19.89
N GLY A 235 -0.34 19.70 -20.34
CA GLY A 235 0.26 19.62 -21.67
C GLY A 235 1.67 20.20 -21.77
N LYS A 236 2.33 20.54 -20.66
CA LYS A 236 3.71 21.03 -20.66
C LYS A 236 4.69 19.86 -20.72
N VAL A 237 5.70 19.98 -21.57
CA VAL A 237 6.75 18.97 -21.71
C VAL A 237 7.88 19.21 -20.71
N ILE A 238 8.31 18.14 -20.01
CA ILE A 238 9.52 18.13 -19.18
C ILE A 238 10.72 17.79 -20.05
N GLY A 239 11.75 18.60 -19.98
CA GLY A 239 13.00 18.42 -20.74
C GLY A 239 12.84 18.54 -22.25
N ASP A 240 13.58 17.72 -23.01
CA ASP A 240 13.58 17.75 -24.48
C ASP A 240 12.47 16.84 -25.05
N ALA A 241 11.46 17.46 -25.66
CA ALA A 241 10.35 16.76 -26.32
C ALA A 241 10.75 15.82 -27.47
N LYS A 242 11.94 16.04 -28.08
CA LYS A 242 12.40 15.27 -29.24
C LYS A 242 13.32 14.11 -28.86
N ALA A 243 13.84 14.10 -27.64
CA ALA A 243 14.78 13.09 -27.19
C ALA A 243 14.22 11.67 -27.30
N ASP A 244 15.06 10.74 -27.72
CA ASP A 244 14.76 9.29 -27.75
C ASP A 244 16.02 8.52 -27.39
N TYR A 245 16.09 8.02 -26.17
CA TYR A 245 17.23 7.32 -25.62
C TYR A 245 17.06 5.79 -25.66
N ARG A 246 16.00 5.29 -26.27
CA ARG A 246 15.80 3.84 -26.43
C ARG A 246 16.87 3.26 -27.32
N THR A 247 17.54 2.21 -26.88
CA THR A 247 18.54 1.50 -27.68
C THR A 247 17.90 0.96 -28.97
N GLN A 248 18.40 1.43 -30.11
CA GLN A 248 17.91 1.06 -31.43
C GLN A 248 18.66 -0.17 -31.94
N GLY A 249 17.93 -1.04 -32.65
CA GLY A 249 18.50 -2.24 -33.24
C GLY A 249 18.89 -3.30 -32.19
N GLU A 250 19.59 -4.33 -32.67
CA GLU A 250 20.09 -5.41 -31.84
C GLU A 250 21.50 -5.07 -31.33
N ASP A 251 21.60 -4.80 -30.02
CA ASP A 251 22.87 -4.57 -29.32
C ASP A 251 23.04 -5.69 -28.29
N LEU A 252 23.90 -6.66 -28.60
CA LEU A 252 24.12 -7.86 -27.80
C LEU A 252 25.30 -7.69 -26.87
N VAL A 253 25.08 -7.95 -25.58
CA VAL A 253 26.13 -7.93 -24.54
C VAL A 253 26.19 -9.25 -23.80
N PRO A 254 27.36 -9.64 -23.25
CA PRO A 254 27.48 -10.84 -22.42
C PRO A 254 26.52 -10.81 -21.23
N SER A 255 25.85 -11.95 -20.98
CA SER A 255 24.91 -12.08 -19.86
C SER A 255 25.20 -13.34 -19.05
N ARG A 256 25.09 -13.23 -17.72
CA ARG A 256 25.10 -14.38 -16.79
C ARG A 256 23.69 -14.84 -16.45
N ASP A 257 22.70 -14.00 -16.72
CA ASP A 257 21.28 -14.27 -16.45
C ASP A 257 20.70 -15.16 -17.56
N PRO A 258 20.13 -16.33 -17.23
CA PRO A 258 19.44 -17.17 -18.21
C PRO A 258 18.15 -16.51 -18.73
N SER A 259 17.54 -15.64 -17.93
CA SER A 259 16.31 -14.94 -18.31
C SER A 259 16.61 -13.88 -19.36
N GLY A 260 15.85 -13.88 -20.47
CA GLY A 260 15.99 -12.88 -21.53
C GLY A 260 17.29 -12.95 -22.34
N SER A 261 18.14 -13.98 -22.14
CA SER A 261 19.37 -14.19 -22.90
C SER A 261 19.20 -15.32 -23.93
N VAL A 262 20.03 -15.27 -24.96
CA VAL A 262 20.17 -16.32 -25.98
C VAL A 262 21.58 -16.91 -25.90
N THR A 263 21.69 -18.22 -26.20
CA THR A 263 23.00 -18.86 -26.33
C THR A 263 23.40 -18.81 -27.81
N THR A 264 24.51 -18.17 -28.10
CA THR A 264 25.08 -18.07 -29.47
C THR A 264 25.65 -19.41 -29.90
N PRO A 265 25.88 -19.64 -31.22
CA PRO A 265 26.44 -20.90 -31.72
C PRO A 265 27.79 -21.28 -31.14
N ASP A 266 28.58 -20.31 -30.69
CA ASP A 266 29.87 -20.51 -30.00
C ASP A 266 29.71 -20.74 -28.47
N GLY A 267 28.46 -20.95 -28.00
CA GLY A 267 28.16 -21.30 -26.61
C GLY A 267 28.13 -20.12 -25.62
N LYS A 268 28.28 -18.87 -26.08
CA LYS A 268 28.21 -17.69 -25.23
C LYS A 268 26.75 -17.29 -24.98
N ARG A 269 26.46 -16.91 -23.75
CA ARG A 269 25.15 -16.35 -23.40
C ARG A 269 25.18 -14.83 -23.59
N MET A 270 24.26 -14.32 -24.39
CA MET A 270 24.14 -12.90 -24.74
C MET A 270 22.74 -12.39 -24.47
N ALA A 271 22.61 -11.17 -23.95
CA ALA A 271 21.35 -10.45 -23.80
C ALA A 271 21.30 -9.24 -24.74
N SER A 272 20.12 -8.96 -25.29
CA SER A 272 19.90 -7.79 -26.14
C SER A 272 19.56 -6.56 -25.30
N ARG A 273 20.10 -5.42 -25.68
CA ARG A 273 19.72 -4.10 -25.14
C ARG A 273 18.59 -3.43 -25.92
N ALA A 274 18.08 -4.03 -26.99
CA ALA A 274 17.06 -3.43 -27.83
C ALA A 274 15.86 -2.93 -27.00
N GLY A 275 15.50 -1.67 -27.16
CA GLY A 275 14.39 -1.01 -26.47
C GLY A 275 14.64 -0.62 -25.01
N TYR A 276 15.82 -0.91 -24.42
CA TYR A 276 16.17 -0.37 -23.12
C TYR A 276 16.54 1.11 -23.21
N VAL A 277 16.31 1.85 -22.14
CA VAL A 277 16.67 3.27 -21.98
C VAL A 277 17.86 3.33 -21.02
N LEU A 278 19.08 3.24 -21.56
CA LEU A 278 20.33 3.16 -20.79
C LEU A 278 21.16 4.44 -20.85
N ALA A 279 20.61 5.50 -21.43
CA ALA A 279 21.20 6.82 -21.57
C ALA A 279 20.17 7.92 -21.31
N GLY A 280 20.59 9.17 -21.35
CA GLY A 280 19.75 10.33 -21.13
C GLY A 280 19.52 10.66 -19.65
N PRO A 281 18.96 11.85 -19.35
CA PRO A 281 18.66 12.28 -18.01
C PRO A 281 17.47 11.50 -17.43
N GLU A 282 17.45 11.39 -16.12
CA GLU A 282 16.35 10.85 -15.34
C GLU A 282 15.99 11.89 -14.28
N PHE A 283 14.72 12.13 -14.09
CA PHE A 283 14.22 13.12 -13.15
C PHE A 283 13.28 12.51 -12.13
N LEU A 284 13.14 13.16 -10.99
CA LEU A 284 12.07 13.01 -10.03
C LEU A 284 11.18 14.25 -10.14
N THR A 285 9.87 14.06 -10.36
CA THR A 285 8.93 15.17 -10.52
C THR A 285 7.79 15.06 -9.52
N VAL A 286 7.44 16.18 -8.92
CA VAL A 286 6.23 16.39 -8.11
C VAL A 286 5.18 17.03 -9.01
N PHE A 287 3.98 16.47 -9.01
CA PHE A 287 2.84 16.97 -9.79
C PHE A 287 1.71 17.41 -8.85
N ASP A 288 1.09 18.54 -9.16
CA ASP A 288 -0.12 19.03 -8.49
C ASP A 288 -1.27 18.04 -8.64
N GLY A 289 -1.88 17.63 -7.53
CA GLY A 289 -2.94 16.62 -7.55
C GLY A 289 -4.18 17.02 -8.34
N ARG A 290 -4.57 18.30 -8.34
CA ARG A 290 -5.80 18.78 -9.02
C ARG A 290 -5.66 18.87 -10.52
N THR A 291 -4.48 19.22 -11.00
CA THR A 291 -4.25 19.60 -12.41
C THR A 291 -3.27 18.69 -13.14
N GLY A 292 -2.49 17.90 -12.40
CA GLY A 292 -1.39 17.12 -12.94
C GLY A 292 -0.21 17.97 -13.46
N ALA A 293 -0.17 19.28 -13.15
CA ALA A 293 0.92 20.17 -13.56
C ALA A 293 2.20 19.83 -12.82
N ALA A 294 3.34 19.82 -13.51
CA ALA A 294 4.64 19.64 -12.89
C ALA A 294 4.99 20.86 -12.01
N LEU A 295 5.07 20.67 -10.70
CA LEU A 295 5.39 21.69 -9.71
C LEU A 295 6.91 21.86 -9.56
N ALA A 296 7.64 20.76 -9.43
CA ALA A 296 9.09 20.73 -9.31
C ALA A 296 9.67 19.49 -9.97
N THR A 297 10.87 19.64 -10.52
CA THR A 297 11.64 18.54 -11.14
C THR A 297 13.10 18.67 -10.70
N ALA A 298 13.66 17.57 -10.20
CA ALA A 298 15.06 17.44 -9.81
C ALA A 298 15.70 16.23 -10.52
N ASP A 299 17.03 16.18 -10.58
CA ASP A 299 17.74 14.99 -11.07
C ASP A 299 17.39 13.79 -10.18
N TYR A 300 17.13 12.63 -10.80
CA TYR A 300 16.80 11.41 -10.07
C TYR A 300 18.04 10.87 -9.34
N VAL A 301 17.90 10.67 -8.03
CA VAL A 301 18.95 10.04 -7.19
C VAL A 301 18.40 8.71 -6.69
N PRO A 302 19.19 7.62 -6.85
CA PRO A 302 20.52 7.56 -7.42
C PRO A 302 20.51 7.62 -8.96
N ALA A 303 21.47 8.34 -9.53
CA ALA A 303 21.67 8.34 -10.98
C ALA A 303 22.00 6.93 -11.50
N ARG A 304 21.63 6.65 -12.76
CA ARG A 304 21.93 5.37 -13.43
C ARG A 304 23.44 5.04 -13.40
N GLY A 305 24.28 6.01 -13.73
CA GLY A 305 25.73 5.83 -13.81
C GLY A 305 26.14 4.72 -14.76
N ASP A 306 27.19 3.98 -14.40
CA ASP A 306 27.58 2.77 -15.14
C ASP A 306 26.60 1.63 -14.89
N VAL A 307 25.94 1.17 -15.95
CA VAL A 307 24.96 0.07 -15.93
C VAL A 307 25.55 -1.20 -15.30
N ASN A 308 26.83 -1.50 -15.56
CA ASN A 308 27.52 -2.69 -15.02
C ASN A 308 27.64 -2.66 -13.48
N ALA A 309 27.70 -1.48 -12.87
CA ALA A 309 27.80 -1.34 -11.42
C ALA A 309 26.55 -1.90 -10.69
N TRP A 310 25.45 -2.07 -11.40
CA TRP A 310 24.19 -2.63 -10.86
C TRP A 310 24.09 -4.15 -11.02
N GLY A 311 25.09 -4.83 -11.63
CA GLY A 311 25.18 -6.28 -11.65
C GLY A 311 24.96 -6.95 -13.01
N ASP A 312 24.56 -6.19 -14.03
CA ASP A 312 24.53 -6.67 -15.42
C ASP A 312 24.84 -5.55 -16.40
N ALA A 313 25.06 -5.93 -17.68
CA ALA A 313 25.43 -5.00 -18.72
C ALA A 313 24.25 -4.60 -19.63
N TYR A 314 23.06 -5.19 -19.46
CA TYR A 314 21.97 -5.01 -20.42
C TYR A 314 20.76 -4.25 -19.88
N GLY A 315 20.72 -3.95 -18.57
CA GLY A 315 19.71 -3.07 -17.99
C GLY A 315 18.67 -3.75 -17.13
N ASN A 316 18.76 -5.08 -16.89
CA ASN A 316 17.82 -5.76 -16.01
C ASN A 316 17.94 -5.26 -14.55
N ARG A 317 19.18 -5.07 -14.05
CA ARG A 317 19.43 -4.75 -12.64
C ARG A 317 19.37 -3.26 -12.34
N VAL A 318 19.78 -2.40 -13.27
CA VAL A 318 19.81 -0.95 -13.08
C VAL A 318 18.42 -0.33 -12.99
N ASP A 319 17.45 -0.88 -13.70
CA ASP A 319 16.09 -0.33 -13.75
C ASP A 319 15.10 -1.10 -12.83
N ARG A 320 15.56 -1.51 -11.66
CA ARG A 320 14.76 -2.11 -10.60
C ARG A 320 14.44 -1.04 -9.56
N PHE A 321 13.26 -0.42 -9.67
CA PHE A 321 12.82 0.66 -8.81
C PHE A 321 11.80 0.17 -7.78
N LEU A 322 11.87 0.74 -6.57
CA LEU A 322 10.84 0.71 -5.55
C LEU A 322 10.64 2.14 -5.04
N ALA A 323 9.54 2.38 -4.35
CA ALA A 323 9.25 3.65 -3.71
C ALA A 323 8.38 3.45 -2.46
N GLY A 324 8.43 4.41 -1.53
CA GLY A 324 7.59 4.43 -0.34
C GLY A 324 7.40 5.84 0.19
N VAL A 325 6.43 6.00 1.06
CA VAL A 325 6.18 7.23 1.83
C VAL A 325 6.54 6.93 3.27
N ALA A 326 7.23 7.85 3.96
CA ALA A 326 7.67 7.65 5.34
C ALA A 326 7.66 8.97 6.12
N TYR A 327 7.25 8.94 7.39
CA TYR A 327 7.38 10.07 8.31
C TYR A 327 8.78 10.04 8.93
N LEU A 328 9.72 10.76 8.31
CA LEU A 328 11.13 10.79 8.71
C LEU A 328 11.46 11.93 9.69
N ASP A 329 10.53 12.83 9.95
CA ASP A 329 10.66 13.97 10.86
C ASP A 329 9.50 14.08 11.89
N ASP A 330 8.79 13.01 12.12
CA ASP A 330 7.67 12.85 13.06
C ASP A 330 6.34 13.50 12.61
N VAL A 331 6.33 14.50 11.71
CA VAL A 331 5.14 15.32 11.41
C VAL A 331 4.68 15.20 9.98
N LEU A 332 5.56 15.40 8.99
CA LEU A 332 5.24 15.41 7.57
C LEU A 332 5.90 14.25 6.83
N PRO A 333 5.24 13.68 5.83
CA PRO A 333 5.77 12.56 5.07
C PRO A 333 6.86 12.99 4.10
N SER A 334 7.78 12.08 3.81
CA SER A 334 8.83 12.18 2.78
C SER A 334 8.64 11.10 1.74
N ALA A 335 9.04 11.34 0.50
CA ALA A 335 9.11 10.31 -0.54
C ALA A 335 10.46 9.59 -0.44
N VAL A 336 10.45 8.25 -0.43
CA VAL A 336 11.65 7.42 -0.49
C VAL A 336 11.70 6.73 -1.84
N MET A 337 12.66 7.12 -2.68
CA MET A 337 12.84 6.57 -4.03
C MET A 337 14.04 5.63 -4.05
N CYS A 338 13.84 4.43 -4.58
CA CYS A 338 14.84 3.37 -4.50
C CYS A 338 15.25 2.87 -5.88
N ARG A 339 16.51 2.45 -6.03
CA ARG A 339 17.03 1.76 -7.21
C ARG A 339 17.89 0.58 -6.79
N GLY A 340 17.64 -0.60 -7.37
CA GLY A 340 18.40 -1.83 -7.16
C GLY A 340 17.98 -2.58 -5.89
N TYR A 341 18.02 -3.90 -5.98
CA TYR A 341 17.78 -4.78 -4.84
C TYR A 341 18.44 -6.16 -4.97
N TYR A 342 18.89 -6.56 -6.17
CA TYR A 342 19.61 -7.82 -6.40
C TYR A 342 21.10 -7.74 -6.11
N THR A 343 21.68 -6.52 -6.16
CA THR A 343 23.09 -6.25 -5.95
C THR A 343 23.23 -4.93 -5.19
N ARG A 344 23.82 -3.88 -5.79
CA ARG A 344 23.78 -2.53 -5.22
C ARG A 344 22.35 -2.10 -4.98
N SER A 345 22.09 -1.56 -3.79
CA SER A 345 20.79 -1.03 -3.39
C SER A 345 20.98 0.39 -2.90
N VAL A 346 20.21 1.32 -3.46
CA VAL A 346 20.27 2.74 -3.07
C VAL A 346 18.86 3.24 -2.78
N LEU A 347 18.69 3.91 -1.64
CA LEU A 347 17.47 4.57 -1.21
C LEU A 347 17.77 6.05 -1.04
N ALA A 348 16.91 6.92 -1.58
CA ALA A 348 17.02 8.37 -1.44
C ALA A 348 15.73 8.95 -0.91
N ALA A 349 15.77 9.67 0.20
CA ALA A 349 14.63 10.37 0.77
C ALA A 349 14.55 11.79 0.26
N TRP A 350 13.33 12.25 0.00
CA TRP A 350 13.02 13.54 -0.56
C TRP A 350 11.87 14.21 0.20
N ASP A 351 12.06 15.49 0.50
CA ASP A 351 11.04 16.34 1.08
C ASP A 351 10.46 17.28 0.02
N TRP A 352 9.14 17.32 -0.05
CA TRP A 352 8.41 18.36 -0.77
C TRP A 352 7.88 19.36 0.26
N ARG A 353 8.48 20.55 0.33
CA ARG A 353 8.15 21.59 1.33
C ARG A 353 8.28 22.97 0.71
N ASP A 354 7.33 23.85 0.98
CA ASP A 354 7.36 25.26 0.54
C ASP A 354 7.65 25.42 -0.95
N GLY A 355 7.08 24.53 -1.79
CA GLY A 355 7.28 24.54 -3.25
C GLY A 355 8.68 24.11 -3.69
N LYS A 356 9.43 23.37 -2.84
CA LYS A 356 10.78 22.89 -3.12
C LYS A 356 10.90 21.40 -2.89
N LEU A 357 11.46 20.70 -3.87
CA LEU A 357 11.86 19.31 -3.76
C LEU A 357 13.31 19.23 -3.31
N THR A 358 13.54 18.73 -2.10
CA THR A 358 14.86 18.70 -1.44
C THR A 358 15.25 17.28 -1.07
N GLN A 359 16.44 16.83 -1.47
CA GLN A 359 16.99 15.56 -1.03
C GLN A 359 17.37 15.63 0.44
N ARG A 360 16.80 14.72 1.28
CA ARG A 360 17.08 14.64 2.72
C ARG A 360 18.33 13.83 3.01
N TRP A 361 18.38 12.60 2.50
CA TRP A 361 19.54 11.70 2.64
C TRP A 361 19.57 10.66 1.52
N VAL A 362 20.72 10.00 1.39
CA VAL A 362 20.92 8.85 0.50
C VAL A 362 21.62 7.74 1.27
N PHE A 363 21.01 6.56 1.29
CA PHE A 363 21.68 5.31 1.65
C PHE A 363 22.15 4.63 0.38
N ASP A 364 23.42 4.21 0.35
CA ASP A 364 24.00 3.42 -0.75
C ASP A 364 24.74 2.22 -0.15
N SER A 365 24.30 1.00 -0.46
CA SER A 365 24.92 -0.23 0.04
C SER A 365 26.43 -0.28 -0.19
N ASP A 366 26.93 0.30 -1.31
CA ASP A 366 28.35 0.28 -1.64
C ASP A 366 29.19 1.23 -0.79
N GLN A 367 28.56 2.13 -0.01
CA GLN A 367 29.23 2.95 0.99
C GLN A 367 29.34 2.26 2.36
N HIS A 368 28.66 1.12 2.54
CA HIS A 368 28.59 0.38 3.81
C HIS A 368 29.28 -0.99 3.73
N GLY A 369 30.20 -1.16 2.77
CA GLY A 369 30.99 -2.37 2.60
C GLY A 369 31.59 -2.50 1.19
N PRO A 370 32.32 -3.58 0.90
CA PRO A 370 32.88 -3.82 -0.42
C PRO A 370 31.82 -3.91 -1.51
N ALA A 371 32.14 -3.49 -2.73
CA ALA A 371 31.23 -3.59 -3.88
C ALA A 371 31.14 -5.04 -4.43
N ASP A 372 31.03 -6.02 -3.54
CA ASP A 372 30.94 -7.45 -3.85
C ASP A 372 29.92 -8.17 -2.93
N ASN A 373 29.85 -9.48 -3.02
CA ASN A 373 28.92 -10.32 -2.27
C ASN A 373 29.26 -10.47 -0.77
N THR A 374 30.35 -9.89 -0.28
CA THR A 374 30.69 -9.86 1.15
C THR A 374 30.08 -8.66 1.87
N ASN A 375 29.58 -7.70 1.11
CA ASN A 375 28.86 -6.54 1.65
C ASN A 375 27.55 -6.98 2.31
N PRO A 376 27.30 -6.60 3.57
CA PRO A 376 26.11 -7.04 4.29
C PRO A 376 24.80 -6.46 3.75
N TYR A 377 24.84 -5.39 2.96
CA TYR A 377 23.65 -4.68 2.48
C TYR A 377 23.37 -4.87 0.98
N ARG A 378 24.34 -5.38 0.22
CA ARG A 378 24.11 -5.70 -1.20
C ARG A 378 23.22 -6.92 -1.35
N GLY A 379 22.24 -6.86 -2.28
CA GLY A 379 21.37 -7.97 -2.61
C GLY A 379 20.39 -8.35 -1.51
N GLN A 380 20.06 -7.41 -0.62
CA GLN A 380 19.16 -7.63 0.50
C GLN A 380 17.73 -7.10 0.25
N GLY A 381 17.50 -6.33 -0.81
CA GLY A 381 16.17 -5.81 -1.12
C GLY A 381 15.25 -6.85 -1.74
N ASN A 382 13.95 -6.72 -1.52
CA ASN A 382 12.90 -7.54 -2.12
C ASN A 382 12.27 -6.86 -3.33
N HIS A 383 11.24 -7.49 -3.92
CA HIS A 383 10.38 -6.88 -4.94
C HIS A 383 9.35 -5.91 -4.37
N ASN A 384 9.35 -5.68 -3.08
CA ASN A 384 8.54 -4.70 -2.34
C ASN A 384 9.33 -4.20 -1.14
N LEU A 385 8.80 -3.20 -0.47
CA LEU A 385 9.29 -2.68 0.81
C LEU A 385 8.12 -2.53 1.77
N SER A 386 8.43 -2.28 3.05
CA SER A 386 7.45 -1.80 4.02
C SER A 386 8.05 -0.63 4.81
N VAL A 387 7.19 0.25 5.27
CA VAL A 387 7.56 1.39 6.10
C VAL A 387 6.76 1.31 7.39
N ALA A 388 7.45 1.41 8.53
CA ALA A 388 6.84 1.36 9.85
C ALA A 388 7.77 1.99 10.89
N ASP A 389 7.19 2.54 11.95
CA ASP A 389 7.90 2.95 13.17
C ASP A 389 8.23 1.69 13.99
N VAL A 390 9.38 1.06 13.69
CA VAL A 390 9.72 -0.26 14.27
C VAL A 390 10.26 -0.20 15.69
N ASP A 391 10.67 0.98 16.18
CA ASP A 391 11.18 1.18 17.53
C ASP A 391 10.32 2.11 18.41
N ALA A 392 9.19 2.54 17.87
CA ALA A 392 8.20 3.39 18.53
C ALA A 392 8.78 4.76 18.97
N ASP A 393 9.69 5.34 18.15
CA ASP A 393 10.26 6.66 18.39
C ASP A 393 9.48 7.79 17.69
N GLY A 394 8.44 7.46 16.90
CA GLY A 394 7.58 8.36 16.14
C GLY A 394 8.01 8.58 14.70
N ARG A 395 9.16 8.07 14.30
CA ARG A 395 9.69 8.14 12.93
C ARG A 395 9.70 6.77 12.30
N ASP A 396 9.54 6.75 10.99
CA ASP A 396 9.46 5.48 10.27
C ASP A 396 10.81 5.00 9.80
N GLU A 397 11.02 3.68 9.91
CA GLU A 397 12.09 2.93 9.26
C GLU A 397 11.61 2.33 7.95
N ILE A 398 12.58 2.10 7.06
CA ILE A 398 12.33 1.45 5.78
C ILE A 398 12.85 0.00 5.85
N VAL A 399 11.90 -0.95 5.95
CA VAL A 399 12.21 -2.38 5.85
C VAL A 399 12.33 -2.76 4.38
N TYR A 400 13.57 -2.88 3.91
CA TYR A 400 13.91 -3.12 2.51
C TYR A 400 14.38 -4.57 2.30
N GLY A 401 13.42 -5.49 2.34
CA GLY A 401 13.70 -6.93 2.27
C GLY A 401 14.41 -7.45 3.52
N ALA A 402 15.61 -7.98 3.35
CA ALA A 402 16.44 -8.53 4.42
C ALA A 402 17.30 -7.48 5.17
N MET A 403 17.06 -6.18 4.94
CA MET A 403 17.70 -5.08 5.66
C MET A 403 16.68 -4.04 6.11
N CYS A 404 17.07 -3.22 7.08
CA CYS A 404 16.30 -2.08 7.57
C CYS A 404 17.18 -0.84 7.61
N ILE A 405 16.60 0.32 7.25
CA ILE A 405 17.25 1.63 7.22
C ILE A 405 16.49 2.56 8.16
N ASN A 406 17.23 3.25 9.05
CA ASN A 406 16.67 4.22 9.99
C ASN A 406 16.10 5.46 9.29
N ALA A 407 15.25 6.19 9.99
CA ALA A 407 14.65 7.45 9.54
C ALA A 407 15.69 8.49 9.06
N ASP A 408 16.91 8.46 9.59
CA ASP A 408 18.01 9.35 9.21
C ASP A 408 18.85 8.83 8.02
N GLY A 409 18.49 7.69 7.42
CA GLY A 409 19.21 7.07 6.30
C GLY A 409 20.39 6.20 6.71
N THR A 410 20.69 6.05 8.00
CA THR A 410 21.74 5.13 8.46
C THR A 410 21.24 3.68 8.45
N PRO A 411 22.12 2.70 8.20
CA PRO A 411 21.71 1.30 8.25
C PRO A 411 21.38 0.87 9.70
N ARG A 412 20.23 0.22 9.89
CA ARG A 412 19.81 -0.34 11.17
C ARG A 412 20.33 -1.76 11.36
N TYR A 413 19.96 -2.66 10.46
CA TYR A 413 20.45 -4.03 10.45
C TYR A 413 20.39 -4.65 9.04
N SER A 414 21.06 -5.79 8.90
CA SER A 414 20.92 -6.71 7.76
C SER A 414 20.94 -8.15 8.28
N THR A 415 19.94 -8.96 7.89
CA THR A 415 19.90 -10.39 8.20
C THR A 415 20.84 -11.21 7.31
N LYS A 416 21.26 -10.65 6.17
CA LYS A 416 22.09 -11.29 5.14
C LYS A 416 21.41 -12.53 4.50
N LEU A 417 20.10 -12.63 4.58
CA LEU A 417 19.35 -13.73 3.97
C LEU A 417 19.07 -13.52 2.49
N GLY A 418 19.31 -12.29 1.99
CA GLY A 418 19.26 -11.97 0.57
C GLY A 418 17.85 -11.65 0.08
N HIS A 419 17.76 -11.53 -1.24
CA HIS A 419 16.56 -11.14 -1.98
C HIS A 419 15.39 -12.12 -1.81
N GLY A 420 14.16 -11.59 -1.93
CA GLY A 420 12.91 -12.36 -1.91
C GLY A 420 11.73 -11.62 -2.53
N ASP A 421 10.58 -12.28 -2.64
CA ASP A 421 9.40 -11.83 -3.37
C ASP A 421 8.27 -11.27 -2.51
N ALA A 422 8.23 -11.57 -1.21
CA ALA A 422 7.18 -11.11 -0.31
C ALA A 422 7.72 -10.70 1.06
N LEU A 423 7.07 -9.68 1.62
CA LEU A 423 7.44 -9.06 2.90
C LEU A 423 6.18 -8.50 3.55
N HIS A 424 5.92 -8.86 4.81
CA HIS A 424 4.83 -8.34 5.62
C HIS A 424 5.39 -7.78 6.93
N VAL A 425 4.99 -6.57 7.32
CA VAL A 425 5.40 -5.91 8.56
C VAL A 425 4.15 -5.41 9.29
N SER A 426 3.97 -5.87 10.53
CA SER A 426 2.89 -5.45 11.44
C SER A 426 3.17 -6.02 12.84
N ASP A 427 2.28 -5.77 13.79
CA ASP A 427 2.14 -6.59 15.00
C ASP A 427 1.50 -7.94 14.58
N LEU A 428 2.35 -8.88 14.13
CA LEU A 428 1.94 -10.18 13.62
C LEU A 428 1.80 -11.22 14.74
N ASP A 429 2.42 -11.00 15.89
CA ASP A 429 2.31 -11.80 17.13
C ASP A 429 2.00 -10.91 18.33
N PRO A 430 0.70 -10.62 18.64
CA PRO A 430 0.32 -9.71 19.72
C PRO A 430 0.70 -10.20 21.13
N THR A 431 1.30 -11.38 21.24
CA THR A 431 1.87 -11.90 22.50
C THR A 431 3.30 -11.40 22.74
N ARG A 432 3.92 -10.74 21.75
CA ARG A 432 5.23 -10.10 21.81
C ARG A 432 5.09 -8.57 21.79
N PRO A 433 6.02 -7.81 22.34
CA PRO A 433 6.03 -6.37 22.15
C PRO A 433 6.70 -5.98 20.82
N GLY A 434 6.16 -4.96 20.16
CA GLY A 434 6.70 -4.39 18.93
C GLY A 434 6.11 -5.03 17.67
N LEU A 435 6.76 -4.80 16.55
CA LEU A 435 6.35 -5.30 15.24
C LEU A 435 7.24 -6.47 14.81
N GLU A 436 6.71 -7.33 13.97
CA GLU A 436 7.46 -8.40 13.32
C GLU A 436 7.49 -8.23 11.81
N VAL A 437 8.48 -8.88 11.23
CA VAL A 437 8.62 -9.05 9.79
C VAL A 437 8.47 -10.52 9.45
N PHE A 438 7.52 -10.85 8.59
CA PHE A 438 7.54 -12.11 7.86
C PHE A 438 8.09 -11.86 6.46
N ALA A 439 9.10 -12.63 6.05
CA ALA A 439 9.71 -12.52 4.73
C ALA A 439 10.03 -13.89 4.12
N ILE A 440 10.07 -13.92 2.80
CA ILE A 440 10.52 -15.07 2.01
C ILE A 440 11.80 -14.73 1.25
N HIS A 441 12.60 -15.75 0.95
CA HIS A 441 13.89 -15.61 0.27
C HIS A 441 14.03 -16.58 -0.89
N GLU A 442 14.72 -16.12 -1.95
CA GLU A 442 14.96 -16.91 -3.16
C GLU A 442 16.29 -17.67 -3.15
N ASN A 443 17.23 -17.28 -2.29
CA ASN A 443 18.58 -17.82 -2.36
C ASN A 443 18.69 -19.20 -1.67
N PRO A 444 18.89 -20.30 -2.45
CA PRO A 444 18.96 -21.65 -1.88
C PRO A 444 20.21 -21.91 -1.02
N LYS A 445 21.17 -20.99 -1.01
CA LYS A 445 22.38 -21.09 -0.18
C LYS A 445 22.17 -20.59 1.24
N HIS A 446 21.08 -19.86 1.48
CA HIS A 446 20.74 -19.39 2.82
C HIS A 446 19.96 -20.47 3.59
N PRO A 447 20.08 -20.50 4.92
CA PRO A 447 19.46 -21.54 5.75
C PRO A 447 17.94 -21.47 5.78
N TYR A 448 17.37 -20.30 5.42
CA TYR A 448 15.93 -20.05 5.51
C TYR A 448 15.37 -19.59 4.18
N GLY A 449 14.31 -20.25 3.71
CA GLY A 449 13.47 -19.80 2.60
C GLY A 449 12.32 -18.91 3.09
N ILE A 450 11.91 -19.08 4.37
CA ILE A 450 10.99 -18.19 5.07
C ILE A 450 11.56 -17.85 6.44
N GLU A 451 11.33 -16.62 6.86
CA GLU A 451 11.74 -16.16 8.19
C GLU A 451 10.66 -15.29 8.85
N PHE A 452 10.68 -15.30 10.18
CA PHE A 452 9.93 -14.42 11.05
C PHE A 452 10.92 -13.80 12.04
N ARG A 453 10.99 -12.47 12.06
CA ARG A 453 11.99 -11.73 12.83
C ARG A 453 11.39 -10.52 13.53
N ASP A 454 12.03 -10.07 14.57
CA ASP A 454 11.77 -8.80 15.23
C ASP A 454 12.09 -7.64 14.28
N ALA A 455 11.13 -6.76 14.06
CA ALA A 455 11.26 -5.68 13.07
C ALA A 455 12.26 -4.60 13.49
N ASN A 456 12.41 -4.35 14.79
CA ASN A 456 13.30 -3.36 15.35
C ASN A 456 14.78 -3.78 15.26
N THR A 457 15.07 -5.02 15.62
CA THR A 457 16.45 -5.51 15.80
C THR A 457 16.94 -6.39 14.66
N GLY A 458 16.05 -6.91 13.82
CA GLY A 458 16.36 -7.94 12.83
C GLY A 458 16.66 -9.31 13.42
N ALA A 459 16.46 -9.49 14.73
CA ALA A 459 16.72 -10.77 15.39
C ALA A 459 15.73 -11.84 14.90
N LEU A 460 16.25 -12.95 14.41
CA LEU A 460 15.43 -14.08 13.98
C LEU A 460 14.66 -14.66 15.16
N ILE A 461 13.34 -14.75 15.02
CA ILE A 461 12.46 -15.44 15.98
C ILE A 461 12.38 -16.91 15.58
N TRP A 462 12.05 -17.18 14.31
CA TRP A 462 12.11 -18.52 13.72
C TRP A 462 12.33 -18.44 12.21
N GLY A 463 12.79 -19.53 11.60
CA GLY A 463 12.93 -19.65 10.15
C GLY A 463 12.85 -21.10 9.72
N LYS A 464 12.45 -21.32 8.47
CA LYS A 464 12.35 -22.66 7.87
C LYS A 464 13.11 -22.70 6.55
N PRO A 465 13.75 -23.84 6.24
CA PRO A 465 14.43 -24.01 4.97
C PRO A 465 13.48 -23.78 3.79
N GLY A 466 14.03 -23.27 2.69
CA GLY A 466 13.33 -23.19 1.41
C GLY A 466 13.00 -24.56 0.80
N GLY A 467 12.42 -24.55 -0.37
CA GLY A 467 12.11 -25.77 -1.11
C GLY A 467 13.37 -26.57 -1.46
N THR A 468 13.19 -27.85 -1.75
CA THR A 468 14.28 -28.70 -2.24
C THR A 468 14.46 -28.55 -3.75
N ALA A 469 15.68 -28.80 -4.26
CA ALA A 469 15.92 -28.79 -5.71
C ALA A 469 14.89 -29.70 -6.44
N PRO A 470 14.35 -29.32 -7.62
CA PRO A 470 14.85 -28.24 -8.48
C PRO A 470 14.27 -26.83 -8.22
N ALA A 471 13.39 -26.63 -7.23
CA ALA A 471 12.76 -25.35 -6.95
C ALA A 471 13.03 -24.92 -5.49
N PRO A 472 14.24 -24.40 -5.19
CA PRO A 472 14.58 -23.91 -3.85
C PRO A 472 13.91 -22.56 -3.52
N ASP A 473 13.45 -21.84 -4.54
CA ASP A 473 12.75 -20.57 -4.41
C ASP A 473 11.34 -20.79 -3.83
N VAL A 474 11.01 -20.07 -2.75
CA VAL A 474 9.68 -20.09 -2.12
C VAL A 474 8.68 -19.23 -2.91
N GLY A 475 9.14 -18.18 -3.56
CA GLY A 475 8.39 -17.28 -4.42
C GLY A 475 7.35 -16.45 -3.70
N ARG A 476 6.42 -17.05 -2.94
CA ARG A 476 5.30 -16.35 -2.31
C ARG A 476 5.02 -16.85 -0.91
N GLY A 477 4.53 -15.93 -0.08
CA GLY A 477 4.04 -16.22 1.26
C GLY A 477 3.28 -15.04 1.84
N VAL A 478 2.45 -15.29 2.83
CA VAL A 478 1.55 -14.33 3.45
C VAL A 478 1.43 -14.58 4.96
N ALA A 479 1.07 -13.53 5.70
CA ALA A 479 0.81 -13.56 7.14
C ALA A 479 -0.53 -12.86 7.39
N PHE A 480 -1.57 -13.62 7.78
CA PHE A 480 -2.91 -13.12 8.06
C PHE A 480 -3.55 -13.90 9.20
N ASP A 481 -4.37 -13.25 10.02
CA ASP A 481 -5.22 -13.94 10.99
C ASP A 481 -6.40 -14.63 10.26
N ILE A 482 -6.38 -15.96 10.22
CA ILE A 482 -7.40 -16.81 9.58
C ILE A 482 -7.89 -17.95 10.47
N ASP A 483 -7.35 -18.09 11.69
CA ASP A 483 -7.71 -19.14 12.64
C ASP A 483 -7.76 -18.59 14.09
N PRO A 484 -8.96 -18.30 14.62
CA PRO A 484 -9.12 -17.64 15.92
C PRO A 484 -8.66 -18.47 17.12
N ARG A 485 -8.23 -19.71 16.91
CA ARG A 485 -7.71 -20.59 17.96
C ARG A 485 -6.27 -20.29 18.35
N HIS A 486 -5.56 -19.53 17.50
CA HIS A 486 -4.14 -19.21 17.68
C HIS A 486 -3.98 -17.69 17.75
N PRO A 487 -3.39 -17.14 18.82
CA PRO A 487 -3.12 -15.70 18.88
C PRO A 487 -2.13 -15.26 17.80
N GLY A 488 -2.45 -14.19 17.08
CA GLY A 488 -1.62 -13.62 16.03
C GLY A 488 -1.94 -14.19 14.64
N ASN A 489 -1.11 -13.84 13.68
CA ASN A 489 -1.35 -14.21 12.29
C ASN A 489 -0.91 -15.65 11.99
N GLU A 490 -1.68 -16.36 11.17
CA GLU A 490 -1.20 -17.56 10.50
C GLU A 490 -0.27 -17.18 9.36
N ILE A 491 0.75 -18.03 9.17
CA ILE A 491 1.81 -17.82 8.21
C ILE A 491 1.92 -19.02 7.30
N TRP A 492 1.80 -18.78 6.00
CA TRP A 492 2.00 -19.83 5.00
C TRP A 492 2.64 -19.29 3.73
N SER A 493 3.17 -20.19 2.94
CA SER A 493 3.85 -19.90 1.70
C SER A 493 3.56 -21.00 0.68
N THR A 494 4.33 -21.08 -0.40
CA THR A 494 4.32 -22.24 -1.31
C THR A 494 4.83 -23.52 -0.62
N LEU A 495 5.55 -23.40 0.48
CA LEU A 495 5.98 -24.53 1.31
C LEU A 495 4.78 -25.24 1.98
N PRO A 496 4.91 -26.54 2.36
CA PRO A 496 3.86 -27.26 3.06
C PRO A 496 3.56 -26.73 4.45
N GLY A 497 2.29 -26.83 4.86
CA GLY A 497 1.81 -26.54 6.20
C GLY A 497 1.38 -25.10 6.43
N LEU A 498 0.44 -24.94 7.36
CA LEU A 498 0.00 -23.67 7.93
C LEU A 498 0.71 -23.50 9.28
N ASN A 499 1.33 -22.35 9.51
CA ASN A 499 2.04 -22.06 10.74
C ASN A 499 1.30 -20.99 11.53
N ASN A 500 1.35 -21.07 12.85
CA ASN A 500 1.02 -19.93 13.71
C ASN A 500 2.18 -18.93 13.78
N ALA A 501 1.97 -17.78 14.43
CA ALA A 501 2.99 -16.74 14.60
C ALA A 501 4.28 -17.23 15.31
N ARG A 502 4.23 -18.34 16.04
CA ARG A 502 5.40 -18.95 16.72
C ARG A 502 6.17 -19.94 15.82
N GLY A 503 5.74 -20.13 14.56
CA GLY A 503 6.37 -21.04 13.62
C GLY A 503 6.00 -22.51 13.80
N GLU A 504 5.05 -22.83 14.66
CA GLU A 504 4.53 -24.18 14.84
C GLU A 504 3.57 -24.52 13.70
N ILE A 505 3.70 -25.70 13.11
CA ILE A 505 2.75 -26.19 12.11
C ILE A 505 1.45 -26.59 12.82
N ILE A 506 0.39 -25.82 12.59
CA ILE A 506 -0.94 -26.05 13.19
C ILE A 506 -1.84 -26.91 12.30
N SER A 507 -1.55 -26.96 11.00
CA SER A 507 -2.22 -27.85 10.04
C SER A 507 -1.29 -28.25 8.90
N ALA A 508 -1.46 -29.48 8.40
CA ALA A 508 -0.83 -29.92 7.17
C ALA A 508 -1.49 -29.29 5.91
N LYS A 509 -2.75 -28.88 6.04
CA LYS A 509 -3.49 -28.14 5.01
C LYS A 509 -3.29 -26.63 5.22
N LYS A 510 -3.48 -25.88 4.15
CA LYS A 510 -3.40 -24.42 4.15
C LYS A 510 -4.21 -23.86 2.99
N PRO A 511 -4.56 -22.56 2.97
CA PRO A 511 -5.11 -21.94 1.77
C PRO A 511 -4.17 -22.08 0.57
N ASN A 512 -4.77 -22.25 -0.62
CA ASN A 512 -4.00 -22.29 -1.87
C ASN A 512 -3.51 -20.92 -2.30
N SER A 513 -4.26 -19.86 -1.97
CA SER A 513 -3.86 -18.48 -2.24
C SER A 513 -2.69 -18.08 -1.33
N VAL A 514 -1.70 -17.41 -1.92
CA VAL A 514 -0.51 -16.84 -1.27
C VAL A 514 -0.26 -15.41 -1.77
N ASN A 515 -1.30 -14.74 -2.27
CA ASN A 515 -1.16 -13.45 -2.94
C ASN A 515 -1.68 -12.29 -2.08
N PHE A 516 -2.99 -12.26 -1.76
CA PHE A 516 -3.63 -11.09 -1.18
C PHE A 516 -4.71 -11.48 -0.18
N ALA A 517 -5.10 -10.53 0.68
CA ALA A 517 -6.20 -10.68 1.62
C ALA A 517 -6.93 -9.35 1.83
N VAL A 518 -8.12 -9.42 2.39
CA VAL A 518 -9.04 -8.30 2.61
C VAL A 518 -9.87 -8.57 3.87
N TRP A 519 -10.20 -7.54 4.65
CA TRP A 519 -11.27 -7.63 5.65
C TRP A 519 -12.60 -7.41 4.94
N TRP A 520 -13.40 -8.48 4.82
CA TRP A 520 -14.59 -8.48 3.97
C TRP A 520 -15.86 -8.86 4.68
N ASP A 521 -15.85 -9.90 5.50
CA ASP A 521 -17.08 -10.36 6.17
C ASP A 521 -17.31 -9.68 7.53
N GLY A 522 -18.07 -10.28 8.43
CA GLY A 522 -18.52 -9.64 9.66
C GLY A 522 -17.63 -9.82 10.86
N ASP A 523 -16.62 -10.71 10.79
CA ASP A 523 -15.67 -10.96 11.87
C ASP A 523 -14.32 -10.21 11.66
N LEU A 524 -13.32 -10.48 12.49
CA LEU A 524 -12.02 -9.82 12.41
C LEU A 524 -10.96 -10.64 11.65
N LEU A 525 -11.30 -11.86 11.22
CA LEU A 525 -10.39 -12.67 10.41
C LEU A 525 -10.29 -12.12 8.99
N ARG A 526 -9.16 -12.32 8.35
CA ARG A 526 -8.96 -11.87 6.97
C ARG A 526 -9.41 -12.90 5.95
N GLU A 527 -10.14 -12.46 4.93
CA GLU A 527 -10.50 -13.23 3.76
C GLU A 527 -9.41 -13.20 2.71
N LEU A 528 -9.35 -14.28 1.92
CA LEU A 528 -8.37 -14.47 0.85
C LEU A 528 -8.88 -13.78 -0.42
N LEU A 529 -8.17 -12.77 -0.88
CA LEU A 529 -8.42 -12.11 -2.16
C LEU A 529 -7.46 -12.68 -3.21
N ASN A 530 -8.01 -13.33 -4.23
CA ASN A 530 -7.21 -13.90 -5.31
C ASN A 530 -7.94 -13.77 -6.65
N GLY A 531 -7.33 -13.07 -7.59
CA GLY A 531 -7.99 -12.77 -8.84
C GLY A 531 -9.19 -11.85 -8.65
N ASN A 532 -10.36 -12.30 -9.07
CA ASN A 532 -11.63 -11.61 -8.89
C ASN A 532 -12.54 -12.27 -7.84
N THR A 533 -11.97 -13.03 -6.91
CA THR A 533 -12.72 -13.77 -5.89
C THR A 533 -12.26 -13.44 -4.49
N VAL A 534 -13.21 -13.39 -3.56
CA VAL A 534 -12.98 -13.35 -2.11
C VAL A 534 -13.45 -14.68 -1.53
N SER A 535 -12.57 -15.34 -0.77
CA SER A 535 -12.82 -16.65 -0.17
C SER A 535 -12.41 -16.64 1.30
N LYS A 536 -13.04 -17.47 2.11
CA LYS A 536 -12.71 -17.62 3.53
C LYS A 536 -12.12 -18.98 3.83
N TRP A 537 -11.13 -19.01 4.71
CA TRP A 537 -10.62 -20.24 5.30
C TRP A 537 -11.53 -20.71 6.42
N ASP A 538 -12.07 -21.91 6.28
CA ASP A 538 -12.79 -22.59 7.37
C ASP A 538 -11.77 -23.38 8.19
N TRP A 539 -11.39 -22.83 9.31
CA TRP A 539 -10.39 -23.40 10.23
C TRP A 539 -10.89 -24.68 10.93
N LEU A 540 -12.20 -24.95 10.97
CA LEU A 540 -12.76 -26.19 11.53
C LEU A 540 -12.63 -27.37 10.57
N THR A 541 -12.96 -27.15 9.30
CA THR A 541 -12.90 -28.19 8.26
C THR A 541 -11.57 -28.18 7.50
N GLU A 542 -10.77 -27.14 7.70
CA GLU A 542 -9.52 -26.88 6.98
C GLU A 542 -9.71 -26.88 5.46
N THR A 543 -10.70 -26.11 5.03
CA THR A 543 -11.05 -25.91 3.62
C THR A 543 -11.30 -24.44 3.32
N THR A 544 -11.17 -24.05 2.07
CA THR A 544 -11.51 -22.70 1.60
C THR A 544 -12.86 -22.74 0.91
N TYR A 545 -13.76 -21.79 1.23
CA TYR A 545 -15.04 -21.61 0.54
C TYR A 545 -15.18 -20.20 -0.02
N LEU A 546 -15.92 -20.09 -1.11
CA LEU A 546 -16.12 -18.85 -1.84
C LEU A 546 -17.17 -17.98 -1.12
N LEU A 547 -16.85 -16.72 -0.87
CA LEU A 547 -17.77 -15.70 -0.35
C LEU A 547 -18.32 -14.81 -1.46
N PHE A 548 -17.45 -14.39 -2.39
CA PHE A 548 -17.82 -13.40 -3.38
C PHE A 548 -17.03 -13.58 -4.69
N THR A 549 -17.67 -13.26 -5.80
CA THR A 549 -17.06 -13.17 -7.13
C THR A 549 -17.39 -11.83 -7.77
N ALA A 550 -16.36 -11.10 -8.18
CA ALA A 550 -16.50 -9.85 -8.94
C ALA A 550 -16.75 -10.16 -10.42
N GLU A 551 -18.00 -10.42 -10.76
CA GLU A 551 -18.41 -10.80 -12.11
C GLU A 551 -18.09 -9.72 -13.15
N GLY A 552 -17.53 -10.13 -14.29
CA GLY A 552 -17.13 -9.24 -15.39
C GLY A 552 -15.85 -8.44 -15.13
N CYS A 553 -15.18 -8.71 -14.02
CA CYS A 553 -13.90 -8.11 -13.65
C CYS A 553 -12.74 -9.10 -13.72
N THR A 554 -11.53 -8.56 -13.73
CA THR A 554 -10.30 -9.35 -13.73
C THR A 554 -9.22 -8.62 -12.92
N ALA A 555 -8.32 -9.41 -12.33
CA ALA A 555 -7.16 -8.93 -11.62
C ALA A 555 -6.03 -8.48 -12.55
N ASN A 556 -5.03 -7.85 -11.97
CA ASN A 556 -3.81 -7.38 -12.62
C ASN A 556 -2.64 -8.34 -12.42
N ASN A 557 -1.53 -8.07 -13.08
CA ASN A 557 -0.20 -8.65 -12.82
C ASN A 557 -0.12 -10.18 -12.95
N SER A 558 -0.93 -10.79 -13.85
CA SER A 558 -0.88 -12.21 -14.22
C SER A 558 -0.94 -13.15 -13.00
N THR A 559 0.13 -13.93 -12.75
CA THR A 559 0.20 -14.89 -11.63
C THR A 559 0.15 -14.25 -10.24
N LYS A 560 0.38 -12.94 -10.14
CA LYS A 560 0.26 -12.19 -8.89
C LYS A 560 -1.21 -12.00 -8.51
N SER A 561 -2.10 -11.93 -9.50
CA SER A 561 -3.57 -11.88 -9.33
C SER A 561 -4.03 -10.77 -8.37
N ASN A 562 -3.38 -9.59 -8.47
CA ASN A 562 -3.63 -8.46 -7.57
C ASN A 562 -4.88 -7.68 -8.00
N PRO A 563 -5.61 -7.04 -7.06
CA PRO A 563 -6.56 -6.00 -7.39
C PRO A 563 -5.84 -4.79 -8.02
N ALA A 564 -6.59 -3.84 -8.57
CA ALA A 564 -6.04 -2.53 -8.89
C ALA A 564 -5.66 -1.78 -7.61
N LEU A 565 -6.49 -1.90 -6.56
CA LEU A 565 -6.23 -1.47 -5.19
C LEU A 565 -7.15 -2.24 -4.25
N SER A 566 -6.71 -2.49 -3.00
CA SER A 566 -7.55 -2.89 -1.88
C SER A 566 -7.26 -1.98 -0.69
N ALA A 567 -8.27 -1.31 -0.17
CA ALA A 567 -8.14 -0.34 0.92
C ALA A 567 -9.49 -0.03 1.58
N ASP A 568 -9.47 0.42 2.83
CA ASP A 568 -10.61 1.04 3.52
C ASP A 568 -10.87 2.45 2.95
N LEU A 569 -11.50 2.50 1.78
CA LEU A 569 -11.71 3.76 1.04
C LEU A 569 -13.01 4.46 1.42
N LEU A 570 -14.05 3.72 1.75
CA LEU A 570 -15.41 4.21 1.96
C LEU A 570 -16.12 3.33 2.99
N GLY A 571 -17.24 3.82 3.55
CA GLY A 571 -18.03 2.99 4.42
C GLY A 571 -17.43 2.78 5.80
N ASP A 572 -17.56 1.59 6.35
CA ASP A 572 -16.96 1.22 7.64
C ASP A 572 -15.47 0.85 7.49
N TRP A 573 -14.86 0.32 8.53
CA TRP A 573 -13.43 -0.01 8.58
C TRP A 573 -12.97 -1.13 7.63
N ARG A 574 -13.90 -1.83 6.98
CA ARG A 574 -13.55 -2.94 6.07
C ARG A 574 -13.14 -2.41 4.70
N GLU A 575 -12.34 -3.21 4.02
CA GLU A 575 -11.67 -2.79 2.79
C GLU A 575 -12.59 -2.90 1.57
N GLU A 576 -12.52 -1.91 0.68
CA GLU A 576 -13.01 -2.01 -0.68
C GLU A 576 -11.98 -2.70 -1.58
N VAL A 577 -12.50 -3.37 -2.61
CA VAL A 577 -11.69 -3.99 -3.66
C VAL A 577 -11.96 -3.32 -5.00
N ILE A 578 -10.93 -2.72 -5.58
CA ILE A 578 -11.01 -2.11 -6.91
C ILE A 578 -10.49 -3.09 -7.95
N LEU A 579 -11.34 -3.41 -8.92
CA LEU A 579 -10.99 -4.27 -10.05
C LEU A 579 -11.39 -3.61 -11.38
N ARG A 580 -10.56 -3.79 -12.41
CA ARG A 580 -10.93 -3.39 -13.76
C ARG A 580 -11.92 -4.36 -14.39
N THR A 581 -12.78 -3.85 -15.26
CA THR A 581 -13.62 -4.71 -16.10
C THR A 581 -12.78 -5.40 -17.18
N THR A 582 -13.27 -6.56 -17.67
CA THR A 582 -12.59 -7.35 -18.71
C THR A 582 -12.47 -6.61 -20.05
N ASP A 583 -13.34 -5.61 -20.30
CA ASP A 583 -13.30 -4.76 -21.48
C ASP A 583 -12.49 -3.46 -21.28
N ASN A 584 -11.88 -3.27 -20.09
CA ASN A 584 -11.03 -2.13 -19.72
C ASN A 584 -11.74 -0.75 -19.71
N LYS A 585 -13.06 -0.71 -19.59
CA LYS A 585 -13.83 0.56 -19.66
C LYS A 585 -14.21 1.13 -18.32
N GLU A 586 -14.12 0.33 -17.25
CA GLU A 586 -14.50 0.73 -15.90
C GLU A 586 -13.50 0.20 -14.88
N LEU A 587 -13.32 0.94 -13.79
CA LEU A 587 -12.99 0.37 -12.50
C LEU A 587 -14.28 0.17 -11.71
N ARG A 588 -14.40 -0.99 -11.07
CA ARG A 588 -15.50 -1.28 -10.14
C ARG A 588 -14.96 -1.34 -8.73
N ILE A 589 -15.56 -0.57 -7.86
CA ILE A 589 -15.25 -0.54 -6.43
C ILE A 589 -16.31 -1.39 -5.74
N PHE A 590 -15.88 -2.53 -5.25
CA PHE A 590 -16.72 -3.48 -4.52
C PHE A 590 -16.59 -3.20 -3.03
N SER A 591 -17.73 -3.04 -2.36
CA SER A 591 -17.83 -2.91 -0.92
C SER A 591 -18.70 -4.04 -0.38
N THR A 592 -18.39 -4.54 0.81
CA THR A 592 -19.16 -5.61 1.43
C THR A 592 -20.54 -5.14 1.88
N THR A 593 -21.51 -6.04 1.79
CA THR A 593 -22.89 -5.83 2.28
C THR A 593 -23.22 -6.77 3.44
N ILE A 594 -22.24 -7.48 3.96
CA ILE A 594 -22.37 -8.37 5.13
C ILE A 594 -22.36 -7.49 6.39
N SER A 595 -23.23 -7.77 7.34
CA SER A 595 -23.27 -7.04 8.61
C SER A 595 -22.10 -7.43 9.51
N THR A 596 -21.62 -6.47 10.31
CA THR A 596 -20.61 -6.68 11.36
C THR A 596 -21.10 -6.08 12.68
N GLU A 597 -20.63 -6.63 13.80
CA GLU A 597 -20.82 -6.04 15.14
C GLU A 597 -19.61 -5.16 15.54
N HIS A 598 -18.52 -5.22 14.78
CA HIS A 598 -17.28 -4.50 15.08
C HIS A 598 -17.37 -3.04 14.65
N ARG A 599 -16.84 -2.17 15.49
CA ARG A 599 -16.73 -0.74 15.26
C ARG A 599 -15.29 -0.28 15.47
N LEU A 600 -14.63 0.05 14.39
CA LEU A 600 -13.26 0.58 14.38
C LEU A 600 -13.25 1.96 13.70
N SER A 601 -12.24 2.76 14.00
CA SER A 601 -11.93 3.93 13.16
C SER A 601 -11.40 3.46 11.81
N THR A 602 -11.59 4.29 10.79
CA THR A 602 -11.05 4.00 9.46
C THR A 602 -9.55 3.68 9.54
N LEU A 603 -9.16 2.58 8.88
CA LEU A 603 -7.75 2.16 8.80
C LEU A 603 -6.91 3.19 8.04
N MET A 604 -7.53 4.03 7.19
CA MET A 604 -6.84 5.15 6.52
C MET A 604 -6.35 6.22 7.50
N HIS A 605 -6.78 6.20 8.76
CA HIS A 605 -6.22 7.02 9.85
C HIS A 605 -5.22 6.26 10.73
N ASP A 606 -4.93 4.98 10.44
CA ASP A 606 -3.71 4.33 10.94
C ASP A 606 -2.54 4.72 10.02
N PRO A 607 -1.48 5.40 10.54
CA PRO A 607 -0.40 5.89 9.68
C PRO A 607 0.29 4.80 8.88
N GLN A 608 0.57 3.63 9.48
CA GLN A 608 1.24 2.53 8.78
C GLN A 608 0.35 1.96 7.67
N TYR A 609 -0.95 1.77 7.92
CA TYR A 609 -1.89 1.31 6.91
C TYR A 609 -1.99 2.30 5.73
N ARG A 610 -2.15 3.61 6.02
CA ARG A 610 -2.24 4.64 4.97
C ARG A 610 -0.96 4.73 4.13
N LEU A 611 0.21 4.59 4.75
CA LEU A 611 1.48 4.49 4.03
C LEU A 611 1.51 3.25 3.13
N ALA A 612 1.03 2.10 3.62
CA ALA A 612 0.95 0.87 2.83
C ALA A 612 0.04 1.02 1.60
N ILE A 613 -1.05 1.79 1.68
CA ILE A 613 -1.88 2.13 0.52
C ILE A 613 -1.09 2.95 -0.51
N ALA A 614 -0.27 3.91 -0.08
CA ALA A 614 0.52 4.73 -1.00
C ALA A 614 1.56 3.92 -1.78
N TRP A 615 2.15 2.87 -1.20
CA TRP A 615 3.13 2.01 -1.87
C TRP A 615 2.57 0.64 -2.30
N GLN A 616 1.26 0.37 -2.18
CA GLN A 616 0.66 -0.91 -2.62
C GLN A 616 0.92 -1.22 -4.09
N ASN A 617 0.97 -0.19 -4.94
CA ASN A 617 1.25 -0.30 -6.38
C ASN A 617 2.72 -0.58 -6.71
N VAL A 618 3.63 -0.63 -5.73
CA VAL A 618 5.08 -0.65 -5.97
C VAL A 618 5.61 -2.07 -6.09
N GLY A 619 6.27 -2.37 -7.20
CA GLY A 619 6.91 -3.66 -7.47
C GLY A 619 5.91 -4.82 -7.47
N TYR A 620 6.04 -5.75 -6.52
CA TYR A 620 5.04 -6.80 -6.30
C TYR A 620 4.08 -6.37 -5.20
N ASN A 621 2.87 -5.97 -5.61
CA ASN A 621 1.84 -5.52 -4.69
C ASN A 621 1.63 -6.47 -3.51
N GLN A 622 1.52 -5.90 -2.31
CA GLN A 622 1.23 -6.62 -1.07
C GLN A 622 -0.01 -6.01 -0.40
N PRO A 623 -0.81 -6.80 0.33
CA PRO A 623 -1.94 -6.27 1.08
C PRO A 623 -1.44 -5.33 2.19
N PRO A 624 -2.18 -4.27 2.51
CA PRO A 624 -1.81 -3.34 3.57
C PRO A 624 -1.95 -4.01 4.95
N HIS A 625 -1.11 -3.56 5.89
CA HIS A 625 -1.20 -3.94 7.30
C HIS A 625 -1.21 -2.69 8.18
N PRO A 626 -2.06 -2.63 9.23
CA PRO A 626 -2.01 -1.58 10.24
C PRO A 626 -0.78 -1.72 11.15
N GLY A 627 -0.48 -0.66 11.91
CA GLY A 627 0.58 -0.64 12.91
C GLY A 627 0.24 -1.36 14.22
N PHE A 628 -0.84 -2.13 14.24
CA PHE A 628 -1.30 -2.90 15.40
C PHE A 628 -1.93 -4.21 14.94
N PHE A 629 -2.04 -5.19 15.83
CA PHE A 629 -2.72 -6.44 15.53
C PHE A 629 -4.23 -6.18 15.33
N LEU A 630 -4.73 -6.43 14.13
CA LEU A 630 -6.15 -6.42 13.80
C LEU A 630 -6.57 -7.84 13.44
N GLY A 631 -7.25 -8.50 14.37
CA GLY A 631 -7.65 -9.89 14.27
C GLY A 631 -8.46 -10.34 15.47
N GLU A 632 -8.79 -11.61 15.53
CA GLU A 632 -9.59 -12.14 16.62
C GLU A 632 -8.84 -12.09 17.95
N GLY A 633 -9.53 -11.64 19.01
CA GLY A 633 -8.91 -11.45 20.33
C GLY A 633 -8.01 -10.21 20.46
N MET A 634 -8.05 -9.30 19.50
CA MET A 634 -7.30 -8.03 19.55
C MET A 634 -7.64 -7.20 20.81
N LYS A 635 -6.67 -6.41 21.27
CA LYS A 635 -6.91 -5.33 22.22
C LYS A 635 -7.69 -4.20 21.53
N PRO A 636 -8.34 -3.28 22.28
CA PRO A 636 -8.91 -2.09 21.66
C PRO A 636 -7.88 -1.41 20.73
N ALA A 637 -8.31 -1.07 19.51
CA ALA A 637 -7.43 -0.42 18.54
C ALA A 637 -6.82 0.86 19.15
N PRO A 638 -5.52 1.11 18.93
CA PRO A 638 -4.88 2.32 19.44
C PRO A 638 -5.51 3.57 18.79
N ARG A 639 -5.63 4.63 19.56
CA ARG A 639 -6.04 5.92 19.01
C ARG A 639 -4.84 6.57 18.32
N PRO A 640 -4.93 6.87 17.03
CA PRO A 640 -3.82 7.50 16.33
C PRO A 640 -3.61 8.94 16.82
N SER A 641 -2.34 9.35 16.99
CA SER A 641 -1.97 10.74 17.25
C SER A 641 -1.84 11.47 15.92
N LEU A 642 -2.92 12.17 15.52
CA LEU A 642 -3.01 12.82 14.22
C LEU A 642 -3.31 14.31 14.35
N SER A 643 -2.80 15.09 13.40
CA SER A 643 -3.20 16.46 13.09
C SER A 643 -3.73 16.54 11.66
N PHE A 644 -4.65 17.47 11.44
CA PHE A 644 -5.31 17.66 10.16
C PHE A 644 -5.22 19.10 9.72
N VAL A 645 -5.00 19.32 8.43
CA VAL A 645 -5.03 20.65 7.82
C VAL A 645 -6.26 20.77 6.96
N THR A 646 -6.96 21.87 7.09
CA THR A 646 -8.02 22.24 6.16
C THR A 646 -7.40 23.02 5.01
N PRO A 647 -7.49 22.55 3.76
CA PRO A 647 -6.95 23.27 2.62
C PRO A 647 -7.47 24.70 2.58
N SER A 648 -6.61 25.65 2.31
CA SER A 648 -7.02 27.01 2.00
C SER A 648 -7.85 27.02 0.70
N LYS A 649 -8.98 27.73 0.71
CA LYS A 649 -9.88 27.83 -0.46
C LYS A 649 -9.21 28.52 -1.64
#